data_63cfdf799e342f5414f0f228cab1e179
#
_entry.id   63cfdf799e342f5414f0f228cab1e179
#
_cell.length_a   1.000
_cell.length_b   1.000
_cell.length_c   1.000
_cell.angle_alpha   90.00
_cell.angle_beta   90.00
_cell.angle_gamma   90.00
#
_symmetry.space_group_name_H-M   'P 1'
#
loop_
_entity.id
_entity.type
_entity.pdbx_description
1 polymer ?
#
loop_
_entity_poly.entity_id
_entity_poly.type
_entity_poly.pdbx_seq_one_letter_code
_entity_poly.pdbx_strand_id
1 'polypeptide(L)'
;MAHHLIIWGDRRSMLAGHPSAATLADEVRSLAGLEAALDGRGAALVLADPEHLAAERDAVEAWLRGGGSARAVLVAVAASGDGDELLQQFPFVDDVLVRPVSPARLKLKLERAVEAVHSRRVIRQLENALTRKGDELSVLNKIGVSLSAERDIDKLLELILQKSREITGADAGSLYLVEREGENGRPDQLRFKLAQNDTVLVPFEEYTIPLDERSIAGYVAVSGRVVNVADAYRLPEDSQFHISRSFDEKSGYRTKSMLVVPMRDHENAVIGVVQLINKKRERAALLPVAMVEEQVIPFTSVDEDLAGSLASQAAVAFENADLLLRIRRLFETFVRAAVAAVEQRDPTTSGHSERVAILTVGLIEKVDQLQSGPLAGEHYTRDQVEELRYAALLHDFGKVAVQEKYLRKGKKLYASQMIAIRQRFAYILKAIETQYLRARLEALEAGRSESARAAVEAEYGRRRGEAERVLQAVMSANEPTVMEEESFATVMNLPARSFPSFEDQERFPVEEWAHGPFLSTQEVEVLSIRKGSLSAAERRMIEGHVSETYKFLQTIPWTGELRKIPDLAWAHHEKLDGSGYPRGLTGPEIPRQSRMMTISDIYDALVAWDRPYKRAVSEERARAILCEEAQGGKVDQELLRVFLEAEIYRLPAFKALLQPRT
;
A
#
# COMPACT_ATOMS: atom_id res chain seq x y z
N MET A 1 -24.78 26.18 -56.26
CA MET A 1 -25.62 26.87 -55.27
C MET A 1 -25.95 28.23 -55.85
N ALA A 2 -27.20 28.67 -55.80
CA ALA A 2 -27.58 29.99 -56.28
C ALA A 2 -26.93 31.04 -55.34
N HIS A 3 -26.18 31.96 -55.94
CA HIS A 3 -25.61 33.09 -55.24
C HIS A 3 -26.68 34.20 -55.17
N HIS A 4 -26.90 34.72 -53.97
CA HIS A 4 -27.92 35.72 -53.74
C HIS A 4 -27.26 37.07 -53.50
N LEU A 5 -27.85 38.09 -54.21
CA LEU A 5 -27.53 39.48 -53.95
C LEU A 5 -28.75 40.09 -53.20
N ILE A 6 -28.51 40.61 -52.03
CA ILE A 6 -29.50 41.28 -51.20
C ILE A 6 -29.11 42.74 -51.09
N ILE A 7 -30.07 43.64 -51.28
CA ILE A 7 -29.88 45.09 -51.14
C ILE A 7 -30.63 45.52 -49.89
N TRP A 8 -29.86 46.01 -48.89
CA TRP A 8 -30.44 46.63 -47.72
C TRP A 8 -30.44 48.15 -47.85
N GLY A 9 -31.54 48.66 -48.28
CA GLY A 9 -31.73 50.05 -48.62
C GLY A 9 -32.49 50.28 -49.99
N ASP A 10 -32.35 51.47 -50.58
CA ASP A 10 -33.02 51.76 -51.88
C ASP A 10 -32.26 51.14 -53.06
N ARG A 11 -32.84 50.12 -53.62
CA ARG A 11 -32.34 49.38 -54.78
C ARG A 11 -32.02 50.26 -56.00
N ARG A 12 -32.85 51.23 -56.30
CA ARG A 12 -32.65 52.13 -57.46
C ARG A 12 -31.43 53.03 -57.28
N SER A 13 -31.26 53.49 -56.07
CA SER A 13 -30.11 54.30 -55.67
C SER A 13 -28.82 53.51 -55.71
N MET A 14 -28.80 52.28 -55.14
CA MET A 14 -27.56 51.48 -55.01
C MET A 14 -27.05 50.88 -56.31
N LEU A 15 -27.93 50.49 -57.22
CA LEU A 15 -27.61 49.86 -58.49
C LEU A 15 -27.91 50.75 -59.71
N ALA A 16 -27.89 52.08 -59.57
CA ALA A 16 -28.06 53.01 -60.66
C ALA A 16 -27.05 52.71 -61.79
N GLY A 17 -27.55 52.42 -62.99
CA GLY A 17 -26.78 52.03 -64.13
C GLY A 17 -26.65 50.52 -64.41
N HIS A 18 -27.23 49.63 -63.53
CA HIS A 18 -27.18 48.17 -63.64
C HIS A 18 -28.61 47.53 -63.66
N PRO A 19 -29.42 47.70 -64.66
CA PRO A 19 -30.79 47.18 -64.65
C PRO A 19 -30.87 45.65 -64.53
N SER A 20 -29.92 44.91 -65.13
CA SER A 20 -29.90 43.46 -65.09
C SER A 20 -29.47 42.89 -63.68
N ALA A 21 -28.63 43.58 -62.96
CA ALA A 21 -28.26 43.18 -61.55
C ALA A 21 -29.42 43.57 -60.62
N ALA A 22 -30.10 44.66 -60.90
CA ALA A 22 -31.26 45.10 -60.15
C ALA A 22 -32.44 44.12 -60.19
N THR A 23 -32.59 43.33 -61.23
CA THR A 23 -33.66 42.32 -61.33
C THR A 23 -33.40 41.04 -60.55
N LEU A 24 -32.16 40.79 -60.18
CA LEU A 24 -31.71 39.59 -59.45
C LEU A 24 -31.49 39.79 -57.94
N ALA A 25 -31.69 41.03 -57.46
CA ALA A 25 -31.47 41.37 -56.07
C ALA A 25 -32.79 41.47 -55.29
N ASP A 26 -32.81 40.90 -54.08
CA ASP A 26 -33.86 41.10 -53.10
C ASP A 26 -33.67 42.43 -52.37
N GLU A 27 -34.71 43.28 -52.26
CA GLU A 27 -34.66 44.53 -51.50
C GLU A 27 -35.22 44.33 -50.09
N VAL A 28 -34.45 44.70 -49.08
CA VAL A 28 -34.83 44.66 -47.66
C VAL A 28 -34.62 46.04 -47.03
N ARG A 29 -35.43 46.40 -46.00
CA ARG A 29 -35.37 47.71 -45.34
C ARG A 29 -35.11 47.67 -43.86
N SER A 30 -34.89 46.45 -43.29
CA SER A 30 -34.58 46.26 -41.88
C SER A 30 -33.75 45.03 -41.69
N LEU A 31 -33.03 44.90 -40.53
CA LEU A 31 -32.28 43.74 -40.17
C LEU A 31 -33.14 42.45 -40.09
N ALA A 32 -34.36 42.55 -39.53
CA ALA A 32 -35.32 41.45 -39.52
C ALA A 32 -35.69 40.97 -40.93
N GLY A 33 -35.85 41.93 -41.89
CA GLY A 33 -36.05 41.61 -43.31
C GLY A 33 -34.85 40.94 -43.95
N LEU A 34 -33.61 41.32 -43.54
CA LEU A 34 -32.38 40.71 -43.96
C LEU A 34 -32.27 39.26 -43.44
N GLU A 35 -32.56 39.04 -42.17
CA GLU A 35 -32.59 37.69 -41.58
C GLU A 35 -33.61 36.79 -42.31
N ALA A 36 -34.80 37.26 -42.53
CA ALA A 36 -35.84 36.53 -43.28
C ALA A 36 -35.39 36.21 -44.72
N ALA A 37 -34.73 37.16 -45.40
CA ALA A 37 -34.20 36.96 -46.73
C ALA A 37 -33.08 35.97 -46.84
N LEU A 38 -32.33 35.83 -45.76
CA LEU A 38 -31.20 34.84 -45.63
C LEU A 38 -31.67 33.45 -45.23
N ASP A 39 -32.87 33.31 -44.67
CA ASP A 39 -33.41 32.02 -44.21
C ASP A 39 -33.63 31.04 -45.36
N GLY A 40 -33.08 29.84 -45.23
CA GLY A 40 -33.15 28.79 -46.25
C GLY A 40 -32.28 29.03 -47.50
N ARG A 41 -31.53 30.11 -47.55
CA ARG A 41 -30.65 30.46 -48.69
C ARG A 41 -29.18 30.17 -48.37
N GLY A 42 -28.39 30.03 -49.39
CA GLY A 42 -26.92 29.84 -49.29
C GLY A 42 -26.18 31.13 -48.91
N ALA A 43 -24.94 31.27 -49.40
CA ALA A 43 -24.15 32.47 -49.20
C ALA A 43 -24.72 33.67 -49.94
N ALA A 44 -24.76 34.85 -49.31
CA ALA A 44 -25.27 36.07 -49.89
C ALA A 44 -24.25 37.22 -49.78
N LEU A 45 -24.25 38.08 -50.80
CA LEU A 45 -23.65 39.41 -50.74
C LEU A 45 -24.74 40.41 -50.37
N VAL A 46 -24.55 41.11 -49.27
CA VAL A 46 -25.46 42.13 -48.80
C VAL A 46 -24.83 43.48 -49.09
N LEU A 47 -25.48 44.25 -50.03
CA LEU A 47 -25.13 45.64 -50.27
C LEU A 47 -25.98 46.52 -49.33
N ALA A 48 -25.35 47.24 -48.43
CA ALA A 48 -26.02 48.05 -47.43
C ALA A 48 -25.78 49.56 -47.67
N ASP A 49 -26.82 50.35 -47.50
CA ASP A 49 -26.72 51.80 -47.45
C ASP A 49 -26.15 52.24 -46.11
N PRO A 50 -25.16 53.16 -46.08
CA PRO A 50 -24.56 53.66 -44.84
C PRO A 50 -25.57 54.22 -43.83
N GLU A 51 -26.67 54.82 -44.31
CA GLU A 51 -27.75 55.36 -43.46
C GLU A 51 -28.50 54.23 -42.70
N HIS A 52 -28.73 53.07 -43.35
CA HIS A 52 -29.33 51.91 -42.70
C HIS A 52 -28.38 51.22 -41.74
N LEU A 53 -27.10 51.16 -42.11
CA LEU A 53 -26.08 50.65 -41.21
C LEU A 53 -25.91 51.47 -39.94
N ALA A 54 -26.02 52.82 -40.08
CA ALA A 54 -25.95 53.74 -38.94
C ALA A 54 -27.17 53.59 -38.01
N ALA A 55 -28.35 53.46 -38.62
CA ALA A 55 -29.64 53.37 -37.90
C ALA A 55 -29.77 52.09 -37.06
N GLU A 56 -29.19 50.95 -37.49
CA GLU A 56 -29.35 49.66 -36.84
C GLU A 56 -27.96 49.10 -36.36
N ARG A 57 -26.97 49.94 -36.12
CA ARG A 57 -25.58 49.56 -35.84
C ARG A 57 -25.44 48.46 -34.79
N ASP A 58 -25.98 48.68 -33.58
CA ASP A 58 -25.84 47.73 -32.46
C ASP A 58 -26.49 46.39 -32.76
N ALA A 59 -27.63 46.40 -33.45
CA ALA A 59 -28.34 45.20 -33.86
C ALA A 59 -27.54 44.41 -34.93
N VAL A 60 -26.92 45.12 -35.89
CA VAL A 60 -26.05 44.50 -36.91
C VAL A 60 -24.82 43.86 -36.29
N GLU A 61 -24.16 44.56 -35.38
CA GLU A 61 -22.99 44.01 -34.66
C GLU A 61 -23.37 42.78 -33.83
N ALA A 62 -24.50 42.79 -33.13
CA ALA A 62 -25.00 41.65 -32.39
C ALA A 62 -25.35 40.47 -33.32
N TRP A 63 -25.99 40.75 -34.45
CA TRP A 63 -26.30 39.74 -35.45
C TRP A 63 -25.06 39.09 -36.04
N LEU A 64 -24.02 39.86 -36.38
CA LEU A 64 -22.74 39.34 -36.89
C LEU A 64 -22.05 38.45 -35.87
N ARG A 65 -22.03 38.85 -34.58
CA ARG A 65 -21.49 38.02 -33.47
C ARG A 65 -22.30 36.72 -33.30
N GLY A 66 -23.63 36.78 -33.50
CA GLY A 66 -24.54 35.64 -33.42
C GLY A 66 -24.42 34.63 -34.58
N GLY A 67 -23.63 34.95 -35.62
CA GLY A 67 -23.37 34.06 -36.76
C GLY A 67 -23.83 34.58 -38.11
N GLY A 68 -24.30 35.80 -38.21
CA GLY A 68 -24.65 36.46 -39.47
C GLY A 68 -23.48 36.51 -40.46
N SER A 69 -22.27 36.74 -39.97
CA SER A 69 -21.03 36.72 -40.78
C SER A 69 -20.73 35.38 -41.47
N ALA A 70 -21.27 34.27 -40.98
CA ALA A 70 -21.13 32.95 -41.63
C ALA A 70 -22.20 32.72 -42.72
N ARG A 71 -23.10 33.64 -42.89
CA ARG A 71 -24.22 33.56 -43.85
C ARG A 71 -24.15 34.63 -44.93
N ALA A 72 -23.51 35.77 -44.67
CA ALA A 72 -23.43 36.89 -45.60
C ALA A 72 -22.12 37.66 -45.48
N VAL A 73 -21.70 38.29 -46.57
CA VAL A 73 -20.67 39.33 -46.62
C VAL A 73 -21.39 40.67 -46.76
N LEU A 74 -21.12 41.60 -45.83
CA LEU A 74 -21.74 42.88 -45.74
C LEU A 74 -20.85 43.95 -46.41
N VAL A 75 -21.37 44.62 -47.42
CA VAL A 75 -20.62 45.62 -48.17
C VAL A 75 -21.38 46.94 -48.15
N ALA A 76 -20.76 47.99 -47.64
CA ALA A 76 -21.35 49.35 -47.71
C ALA A 76 -21.24 49.94 -49.12
N VAL A 77 -22.22 50.67 -49.53
CA VAL A 77 -22.22 51.32 -50.85
C VAL A 77 -22.19 52.85 -50.69
N ALA A 78 -21.03 53.45 -50.92
CA ALA A 78 -20.80 54.89 -50.85
C ALA A 78 -21.33 55.61 -52.10
N ALA A 79 -21.90 56.81 -51.96
CA ALA A 79 -22.41 57.64 -53.06
C ALA A 79 -21.25 58.24 -53.87
N SER A 80 -20.24 58.78 -53.27
CA SER A 80 -18.95 59.26 -53.77
C SER A 80 -18.06 59.59 -52.59
N GLY A 81 -16.74 59.53 -52.77
CA GLY A 81 -15.82 59.92 -51.70
C GLY A 81 -14.98 58.76 -51.09
N ASP A 82 -14.56 58.91 -49.92
CA ASP A 82 -13.52 58.09 -49.30
C ASP A 82 -14.11 56.78 -48.71
N GLY A 83 -13.88 55.69 -49.42
CA GLY A 83 -14.28 54.36 -48.94
C GLY A 83 -13.60 53.94 -47.62
N ASP A 84 -12.42 54.49 -47.34
CA ASP A 84 -11.66 54.22 -46.14
C ASP A 84 -12.32 54.85 -44.90
N GLU A 85 -12.97 56.03 -45.04
CA GLU A 85 -13.72 56.68 -43.97
C GLU A 85 -14.92 55.83 -43.53
N LEU A 86 -15.61 55.20 -44.47
CA LEU A 86 -16.73 54.29 -44.18
C LEU A 86 -16.27 53.00 -43.48
N LEU A 87 -15.12 52.46 -43.84
CA LEU A 87 -14.56 51.30 -43.11
C LEU A 87 -14.15 51.64 -41.68
N GLN A 88 -13.66 52.86 -41.44
CA GLN A 88 -13.40 53.34 -40.08
C GLN A 88 -14.70 53.56 -39.29
N GLN A 89 -15.70 54.11 -39.93
CA GLN A 89 -17.02 54.35 -39.31
C GLN A 89 -17.76 53.02 -39.01
N PHE A 90 -17.67 52.03 -39.89
CA PHE A 90 -18.33 50.75 -39.78
C PHE A 90 -17.35 49.59 -39.86
N PRO A 91 -16.54 49.33 -38.82
CA PRO A 91 -15.49 48.30 -38.81
C PRO A 91 -16.01 46.87 -38.95
N PHE A 92 -17.30 46.66 -38.84
CA PHE A 92 -17.97 45.39 -39.01
C PHE A 92 -18.38 45.09 -40.46
N VAL A 93 -18.19 46.05 -41.38
CA VAL A 93 -18.45 45.88 -42.82
C VAL A 93 -17.25 45.21 -43.46
N ASP A 94 -17.50 44.19 -44.26
CA ASP A 94 -16.43 43.41 -44.89
C ASP A 94 -15.69 44.17 -46.00
N ASP A 95 -16.39 45.09 -46.69
CA ASP A 95 -15.83 45.86 -47.80
C ASP A 95 -16.71 47.07 -48.18
N VAL A 96 -16.20 47.97 -48.99
CA VAL A 96 -16.93 49.13 -49.50
C VAL A 96 -16.91 49.15 -51.02
N LEU A 97 -18.06 49.50 -51.60
CA LEU A 97 -18.24 49.80 -53.03
C LEU A 97 -18.58 51.28 -53.22
N VAL A 98 -17.73 51.95 -54.02
CA VAL A 98 -17.99 53.37 -54.35
C VAL A 98 -18.66 53.45 -55.72
N ARG A 99 -19.74 54.26 -55.82
CA ARG A 99 -20.49 54.49 -57.08
C ARG A 99 -19.66 55.36 -58.04
N PRO A 100 -19.81 55.10 -59.34
CA PRO A 100 -20.62 54.08 -60.04
C PRO A 100 -19.92 52.69 -59.92
N VAL A 101 -20.72 51.63 -59.62
CA VAL A 101 -20.24 50.25 -59.54
C VAL A 101 -20.25 49.60 -60.89
N SER A 102 -19.12 49.10 -61.42
CA SER A 102 -19.14 48.38 -62.69
C SER A 102 -19.63 46.93 -62.54
N PRO A 103 -20.28 46.32 -63.58
CA PRO A 103 -20.68 44.90 -63.52
C PRO A 103 -19.61 43.94 -63.19
N ALA A 104 -18.39 44.15 -63.72
CA ALA A 104 -17.22 43.30 -63.44
C ALA A 104 -16.80 43.36 -61.95
N ARG A 105 -16.79 44.55 -61.33
CA ARG A 105 -16.51 44.73 -59.90
C ARG A 105 -17.59 44.07 -59.01
N LEU A 106 -18.85 44.19 -59.33
CA LEU A 106 -19.95 43.57 -58.61
C LEU A 106 -19.88 42.04 -58.69
N LYS A 107 -19.59 41.50 -59.89
CA LYS A 107 -19.38 40.06 -60.07
C LYS A 107 -18.21 39.53 -59.23
N LEU A 108 -17.05 40.20 -59.29
CA LEU A 108 -15.87 39.81 -58.51
C LEU A 108 -16.13 39.86 -56.99
N LYS A 109 -16.87 40.88 -56.51
CA LYS A 109 -17.22 40.97 -55.09
C LYS A 109 -18.18 39.86 -54.66
N LEU A 110 -19.15 39.50 -55.52
CA LEU A 110 -20.04 38.37 -55.27
C LEU A 110 -19.30 37.04 -55.16
N GLU A 111 -18.37 36.78 -56.10
CA GLU A 111 -17.53 35.57 -56.07
C GLU A 111 -16.71 35.49 -54.79
N ARG A 112 -16.03 36.60 -54.42
CA ARG A 112 -15.26 36.69 -53.16
C ARG A 112 -16.14 36.57 -51.91
N ALA A 113 -17.35 37.12 -51.92
CA ALA A 113 -18.29 37.00 -50.81
C ALA A 113 -18.68 35.55 -50.57
N VAL A 114 -18.98 34.80 -51.66
CA VAL A 114 -19.32 33.39 -51.57
C VAL A 114 -18.16 32.58 -50.98
N GLU A 115 -16.93 32.82 -51.44
CA GLU A 115 -15.73 32.16 -50.93
C GLU A 115 -15.49 32.49 -49.45
N ALA A 116 -15.64 33.77 -49.06
CA ALA A 116 -15.49 34.21 -47.68
C ALA A 116 -16.53 33.58 -46.74
N VAL A 117 -17.81 33.53 -47.12
CA VAL A 117 -18.87 32.88 -46.34
C VAL A 117 -18.60 31.38 -46.20
N HIS A 118 -18.18 30.73 -47.30
CA HIS A 118 -17.84 29.31 -47.26
C HIS A 118 -16.69 29.05 -46.28
N SER A 119 -15.60 29.82 -46.38
CA SER A 119 -14.43 29.70 -45.50
C SER A 119 -14.79 29.95 -44.03
N ARG A 120 -15.55 31.00 -43.72
CA ARG A 120 -16.01 31.29 -42.35
C ARG A 120 -16.87 30.16 -41.77
N ARG A 121 -17.74 29.57 -42.62
CA ARG A 121 -18.58 28.43 -42.21
C ARG A 121 -17.73 27.20 -41.86
N VAL A 122 -16.74 26.89 -42.69
CA VAL A 122 -15.80 25.77 -42.42
C VAL A 122 -15.02 26.03 -41.16
N ILE A 123 -14.44 27.24 -40.99
CA ILE A 123 -13.70 27.63 -39.79
C ILE A 123 -14.57 27.43 -38.54
N ARG A 124 -15.80 27.95 -38.53
CA ARG A 124 -16.71 27.83 -37.39
C ARG A 124 -17.10 26.38 -37.09
N GLN A 125 -17.23 25.54 -38.13
CA GLN A 125 -17.48 24.11 -37.94
C GLN A 125 -16.25 23.42 -37.30
N LEU A 126 -15.05 23.79 -37.74
CA LEU A 126 -13.79 23.27 -37.17
C LEU A 126 -13.57 23.74 -35.72
N GLU A 127 -13.84 25.03 -35.44
CA GLU A 127 -13.77 25.58 -34.09
C GLU A 127 -14.73 24.87 -33.12
N ASN A 128 -15.98 24.67 -33.53
CA ASN A 128 -16.98 23.94 -32.75
C ASN A 128 -16.56 22.47 -32.53
N ALA A 129 -15.99 21.81 -33.56
CA ALA A 129 -15.48 20.45 -33.45
C ALA A 129 -14.26 20.38 -32.52
N LEU A 130 -13.35 21.36 -32.62
CA LEU A 130 -12.19 21.47 -31.75
C LEU A 130 -12.57 21.71 -30.29
N THR A 131 -13.50 22.60 -30.03
CA THR A 131 -14.04 22.88 -28.69
C THR A 131 -14.64 21.60 -28.08
N ARG A 132 -15.51 20.89 -28.84
CA ARG A 132 -16.08 19.61 -28.38
C ARG A 132 -15.00 18.57 -28.06
N LYS A 133 -13.96 18.44 -28.92
CA LYS A 133 -12.86 17.53 -28.66
C LYS A 133 -12.03 17.94 -27.43
N GLY A 134 -11.85 19.25 -27.23
CA GLY A 134 -11.20 19.78 -26.02
C GLY A 134 -11.97 19.44 -24.74
N ASP A 135 -13.30 19.59 -24.76
CA ASP A 135 -14.15 19.25 -23.62
C ASP A 135 -14.13 17.73 -23.33
N GLU A 136 -14.23 16.89 -24.37
CA GLU A 136 -14.10 15.42 -24.24
C GLU A 136 -12.76 15.02 -23.60
N LEU A 137 -11.64 15.57 -24.09
CA LEU A 137 -10.31 15.31 -23.55
C LEU A 137 -10.17 15.78 -22.09
N SER A 138 -10.74 16.94 -21.76
CA SER A 138 -10.74 17.47 -20.39
C SER A 138 -11.47 16.54 -19.42
N VAL A 139 -12.60 15.99 -19.81
CA VAL A 139 -13.38 15.04 -19.02
C VAL A 139 -12.58 13.74 -18.84
N LEU A 140 -12.03 13.16 -19.91
CA LEU A 140 -11.20 11.95 -19.84
C LEU A 140 -9.98 12.15 -18.94
N ASN A 141 -9.31 13.29 -19.04
CA ASN A 141 -8.14 13.58 -18.20
C ASN A 141 -8.50 13.66 -16.71
N LYS A 142 -9.61 14.35 -16.37
CA LYS A 142 -10.10 14.40 -14.99
C LYS A 142 -10.44 13.02 -14.43
N ILE A 143 -11.06 12.17 -15.25
CA ILE A 143 -11.37 10.78 -14.86
C ILE A 143 -10.06 10.01 -14.66
N GLY A 144 -9.10 10.10 -15.59
CA GLY A 144 -7.78 9.44 -15.47
C GLY A 144 -7.02 9.81 -14.20
N VAL A 145 -7.03 11.10 -13.82
CA VAL A 145 -6.44 11.56 -12.56
C VAL A 145 -7.15 10.92 -11.35
N SER A 146 -8.49 10.87 -11.37
CA SER A 146 -9.27 10.27 -10.29
C SER A 146 -9.00 8.77 -10.16
N LEU A 147 -8.90 8.04 -11.29
CA LEU A 147 -8.58 6.61 -11.31
C LEU A 147 -7.16 6.35 -10.77
N SER A 148 -6.18 7.17 -11.16
CA SER A 148 -4.78 7.03 -10.72
C SER A 148 -4.57 7.37 -9.24
N ALA A 149 -5.48 8.12 -8.62
CA ALA A 149 -5.41 8.49 -7.21
C ALA A 149 -5.99 7.42 -6.28
N GLU A 150 -6.89 6.56 -6.78
CA GLU A 150 -7.50 5.49 -5.98
C GLU A 150 -6.53 4.31 -5.84
N ARG A 151 -6.33 3.86 -4.60
CA ARG A 151 -5.41 2.76 -4.26
C ARG A 151 -6.14 1.47 -3.87
N ASP A 152 -7.40 1.60 -3.52
CA ASP A 152 -8.26 0.46 -3.21
C ASP A 152 -8.81 -0.10 -4.52
N ILE A 153 -8.45 -1.35 -4.83
CA ILE A 153 -8.82 -1.99 -6.10
C ILE A 153 -10.35 -2.08 -6.26
N ASP A 154 -11.08 -2.42 -5.21
CA ASP A 154 -12.53 -2.59 -5.32
C ASP A 154 -13.20 -1.25 -5.61
N LYS A 155 -12.80 -0.18 -4.92
CA LYS A 155 -13.26 1.19 -5.20
C LYS A 155 -12.85 1.68 -6.59
N LEU A 156 -11.63 1.33 -7.01
CA LEU A 156 -11.13 1.67 -8.35
C LEU A 156 -12.02 1.03 -9.43
N LEU A 157 -12.36 -0.26 -9.30
CA LEU A 157 -13.24 -0.96 -10.23
C LEU A 157 -14.65 -0.38 -10.25
N GLU A 158 -15.20 -0.03 -9.08
CA GLU A 158 -16.49 0.68 -8.98
C GLU A 158 -16.45 2.02 -9.73
N LEU A 159 -15.40 2.80 -9.53
CA LEU A 159 -15.21 4.10 -10.18
C LEU A 159 -15.06 3.95 -11.71
N ILE A 160 -14.31 2.97 -12.17
CA ILE A 160 -14.14 2.64 -13.59
C ILE A 160 -15.50 2.39 -14.22
N LEU A 161 -16.31 1.49 -13.66
CA LEU A 161 -17.59 1.14 -14.21
C LEU A 161 -18.57 2.31 -14.17
N GLN A 162 -18.61 3.04 -13.05
CA GLN A 162 -19.43 4.24 -12.91
C GLN A 162 -19.10 5.29 -13.97
N LYS A 163 -17.80 5.62 -14.14
CA LYS A 163 -17.38 6.64 -15.11
C LYS A 163 -17.61 6.21 -16.55
N SER A 164 -17.44 4.92 -16.85
CA SER A 164 -17.75 4.37 -18.17
C SER A 164 -19.24 4.51 -18.52
N ARG A 165 -20.12 4.24 -17.57
CA ARG A 165 -21.57 4.44 -17.70
C ARG A 165 -21.93 5.93 -17.84
N GLU A 166 -21.37 6.78 -16.98
CA GLU A 166 -21.62 8.23 -17.01
C GLU A 166 -21.24 8.87 -18.35
N ILE A 167 -20.08 8.52 -18.92
CA ILE A 167 -19.58 9.15 -20.15
C ILE A 167 -20.38 8.70 -21.38
N THR A 168 -20.81 7.45 -21.41
CA THR A 168 -21.56 6.86 -22.54
C THR A 168 -23.08 6.98 -22.43
N GLY A 169 -23.56 7.30 -21.22
CA GLY A 169 -25.00 7.32 -20.92
C GLY A 169 -25.63 5.93 -20.82
N ALA A 170 -24.86 4.92 -20.48
CA ALA A 170 -25.34 3.56 -20.28
C ALA A 170 -26.14 3.43 -18.97
N ASP A 171 -27.28 2.70 -19.02
CA ASP A 171 -28.14 2.42 -17.86
C ASP A 171 -27.52 1.41 -16.92
N ALA A 172 -26.85 0.40 -17.45
CA ALA A 172 -26.18 -0.63 -16.69
C ALA A 172 -24.79 -0.94 -17.25
N GLY A 173 -23.99 -1.62 -16.44
CA GLY A 173 -22.70 -2.13 -16.88
C GLY A 173 -22.19 -3.21 -15.97
N SER A 174 -21.23 -3.95 -16.47
CA SER A 174 -20.50 -4.99 -15.74
C SER A 174 -19.01 -4.96 -16.08
N LEU A 175 -18.20 -5.42 -15.13
CA LEU A 175 -16.76 -5.49 -15.25
C LEU A 175 -16.30 -6.92 -14.98
N TYR A 176 -15.45 -7.41 -15.86
CA TYR A 176 -14.82 -8.72 -15.77
C TYR A 176 -13.31 -8.54 -15.73
N LEU A 177 -12.63 -9.36 -14.91
CA LEU A 177 -11.17 -9.43 -14.85
C LEU A 177 -10.70 -10.78 -15.40
N VAL A 178 -9.61 -10.76 -16.15
CA VAL A 178 -8.94 -11.98 -16.63
C VAL A 178 -8.13 -12.56 -15.49
N GLU A 179 -8.43 -13.80 -15.09
CA GLU A 179 -7.65 -14.53 -14.11
C GLU A 179 -6.66 -15.48 -14.79
N ARG A 180 -5.53 -15.63 -14.12
CA ARG A 180 -4.46 -16.55 -14.52
C ARG A 180 -4.34 -17.59 -13.43
N GLU A 181 -4.98 -18.74 -13.59
CA GLU A 181 -4.83 -19.87 -12.69
C GLU A 181 -3.79 -20.87 -13.23
N GLY A 182 -3.06 -21.51 -12.28
CA GLY A 182 -2.10 -22.59 -12.54
C GLY A 182 -0.64 -22.17 -12.58
N GLU A 183 0.26 -23.17 -12.50
CA GLU A 183 1.73 -23.01 -12.47
C GLU A 183 2.29 -22.30 -13.70
N ASN A 184 1.58 -22.29 -14.81
CA ASN A 184 2.01 -21.69 -16.08
C ASN A 184 1.51 -20.25 -16.29
N GLY A 185 0.68 -19.71 -15.40
CA GLY A 185 0.18 -18.34 -15.45
C GLY A 185 -0.60 -17.97 -16.72
N ARG A 186 -1.16 -18.96 -17.45
CA ARG A 186 -2.00 -18.72 -18.62
C ARG A 186 -3.39 -18.26 -18.19
N PRO A 187 -3.96 -17.24 -18.86
CA PRO A 187 -5.33 -16.82 -18.60
C PRO A 187 -6.30 -17.94 -19.03
N ASP A 188 -7.19 -18.34 -18.16
CA ASP A 188 -8.15 -19.44 -18.40
C ASP A 188 -9.57 -19.10 -17.98
N GLN A 189 -9.76 -18.09 -17.14
CA GLN A 189 -11.05 -17.70 -16.62
C GLN A 189 -11.27 -16.18 -16.67
N LEU A 190 -12.54 -15.79 -16.73
CA LEU A 190 -13.02 -14.45 -16.52
C LEU A 190 -13.82 -14.40 -15.22
N ARG A 191 -13.38 -13.59 -14.28
CA ARG A 191 -14.12 -13.31 -13.05
C ARG A 191 -15.07 -12.14 -13.28
N PHE A 192 -16.37 -12.38 -13.12
CA PHE A 192 -17.39 -11.35 -13.03
C PHE A 192 -17.24 -10.61 -11.69
N LYS A 193 -16.65 -9.44 -11.73
CA LYS A 193 -16.17 -8.76 -10.52
C LYS A 193 -17.14 -7.72 -10.01
N LEU A 194 -17.91 -7.07 -10.90
CA LEU A 194 -18.76 -5.95 -10.52
C LEU A 194 -19.89 -5.76 -11.53
N ALA A 195 -21.07 -5.35 -11.05
CA ALA A 195 -22.18 -4.86 -11.86
C ALA A 195 -22.83 -3.63 -11.22
N GLN A 196 -23.26 -2.72 -12.06
CA GLN A 196 -24.04 -1.53 -11.68
C GLN A 196 -25.25 -1.40 -12.60
N ASN A 197 -26.40 -0.99 -12.06
CA ASN A 197 -27.63 -0.79 -12.81
C ASN A 197 -28.46 0.32 -12.14
N ASP A 198 -28.96 1.30 -12.94
CA ASP A 198 -29.76 2.42 -12.43
C ASP A 198 -31.23 2.02 -12.27
N THR A 199 -31.70 1.09 -13.08
CA THR A 199 -33.14 0.76 -13.19
C THR A 199 -33.56 -0.36 -12.25
N VAL A 200 -32.71 -1.42 -12.07
CA VAL A 200 -33.01 -2.59 -11.23
C VAL A 200 -31.94 -2.83 -10.19
N LEU A 201 -32.38 -3.10 -8.97
CA LEU A 201 -31.50 -3.51 -7.87
C LEU A 201 -31.42 -5.04 -7.91
N VAL A 202 -30.25 -5.54 -8.29
CA VAL A 202 -30.00 -6.99 -8.32
C VAL A 202 -28.88 -7.30 -7.33
N PRO A 203 -29.08 -8.29 -6.43
CA PRO A 203 -27.99 -8.78 -5.60
C PRO A 203 -26.85 -9.25 -6.49
N PHE A 204 -25.66 -8.73 -6.21
CA PHE A 204 -24.46 -9.08 -6.96
C PHE A 204 -23.75 -10.26 -6.27
N GLU A 205 -23.43 -11.29 -7.03
CA GLU A 205 -22.59 -12.40 -6.61
C GLU A 205 -21.44 -12.56 -7.62
N GLU A 206 -20.21 -12.62 -7.10
CA GLU A 206 -19.05 -12.93 -7.93
C GLU A 206 -19.09 -14.38 -8.43
N TYR A 207 -18.80 -14.59 -9.70
CA TYR A 207 -18.62 -15.91 -10.30
C TYR A 207 -17.59 -15.87 -11.41
N THR A 208 -17.07 -17.02 -11.78
CA THR A 208 -16.13 -17.17 -12.89
C THR A 208 -16.81 -17.83 -14.09
N ILE A 209 -16.40 -17.42 -15.29
CA ILE A 209 -16.79 -18.04 -16.55
C ILE A 209 -15.52 -18.45 -17.32
N PRO A 210 -15.58 -19.49 -18.16
CA PRO A 210 -14.44 -19.84 -19.00
C PRO A 210 -14.02 -18.69 -19.90
N LEU A 211 -12.71 -18.55 -20.11
CA LEU A 211 -12.16 -17.61 -21.08
C LEU A 211 -12.24 -18.23 -22.48
N ASP A 212 -13.40 -18.13 -23.10
CA ASP A 212 -13.68 -18.64 -24.44
C ASP A 212 -14.53 -17.65 -25.24
N GLU A 213 -14.67 -17.89 -26.53
CA GLU A 213 -15.43 -17.00 -27.44
C GLU A 213 -16.95 -17.18 -27.36
N ARG A 214 -17.48 -18.05 -26.49
CA ARG A 214 -18.92 -18.34 -26.43
C ARG A 214 -19.73 -17.23 -25.82
N SER A 215 -19.19 -16.52 -24.85
CA SER A 215 -19.81 -15.34 -24.26
C SER A 215 -19.29 -14.07 -24.92
N ILE A 216 -20.09 -12.99 -24.97
CA ILE A 216 -19.65 -11.70 -25.52
C ILE A 216 -18.42 -11.13 -24.77
N ALA A 217 -18.40 -11.24 -23.44
CA ALA A 217 -17.26 -10.82 -22.64
C ALA A 217 -16.01 -11.67 -22.91
N GLY A 218 -16.18 -13.01 -23.01
CA GLY A 218 -15.11 -13.92 -23.38
C GLY A 218 -14.56 -13.66 -24.77
N TYR A 219 -15.44 -13.45 -25.76
CA TYR A 219 -15.03 -13.09 -27.11
C TYR A 219 -14.15 -11.84 -27.15
N VAL A 220 -14.58 -10.78 -26.43
CA VAL A 220 -13.80 -9.53 -26.35
C VAL A 220 -12.48 -9.75 -25.61
N ALA A 221 -12.48 -10.59 -24.56
CA ALA A 221 -11.27 -10.89 -23.82
C ALA A 221 -10.23 -11.67 -24.64
N VAL A 222 -10.69 -12.63 -25.45
CA VAL A 222 -9.82 -13.48 -26.31
C VAL A 222 -9.36 -12.72 -27.56
N SER A 223 -10.34 -12.11 -28.29
CA SER A 223 -10.04 -11.42 -29.55
C SER A 223 -9.41 -10.05 -29.37
N GLY A 224 -9.66 -9.44 -28.22
CA GLY A 224 -9.29 -8.04 -27.95
C GLY A 224 -10.08 -7.02 -28.79
N ARG A 225 -11.11 -7.40 -29.50
CA ARG A 225 -11.88 -6.49 -30.36
C ARG A 225 -13.06 -5.89 -29.60
N VAL A 226 -13.30 -4.60 -29.84
CA VAL A 226 -14.51 -3.94 -29.36
C VAL A 226 -15.71 -4.55 -30.05
N VAL A 227 -16.79 -4.76 -29.29
CA VAL A 227 -18.06 -5.27 -29.81
C VAL A 227 -19.16 -4.26 -29.47
N ASN A 228 -19.86 -3.75 -30.50
CA ASN A 228 -21.01 -2.87 -30.37
C ASN A 228 -22.24 -3.55 -30.99
N VAL A 229 -23.25 -3.77 -30.16
CA VAL A 229 -24.49 -4.47 -30.54
C VAL A 229 -25.68 -3.52 -30.38
N ALA A 230 -26.38 -3.29 -31.45
CA ALA A 230 -27.57 -2.39 -31.45
C ALA A 230 -28.80 -3.04 -30.75
N ASP A 231 -28.98 -4.35 -30.90
CA ASP A 231 -30.03 -5.14 -30.21
C ASP A 231 -29.50 -6.53 -29.86
N ALA A 232 -29.32 -6.79 -28.56
CA ALA A 232 -28.82 -8.03 -28.00
C ALA A 232 -29.71 -9.26 -28.35
N TYR A 233 -30.97 -9.06 -28.69
CA TYR A 233 -31.90 -10.12 -29.04
C TYR A 233 -32.01 -10.37 -30.56
N ARG A 234 -31.31 -9.57 -31.36
CA ARG A 234 -31.29 -9.63 -32.84
C ARG A 234 -29.85 -9.76 -33.36
N LEU A 235 -29.09 -10.70 -32.77
CA LEU A 235 -27.77 -11.02 -33.28
C LEU A 235 -27.87 -11.75 -34.62
N PRO A 236 -26.91 -11.57 -35.55
CA PRO A 236 -26.79 -12.39 -36.75
C PRO A 236 -26.66 -13.88 -36.40
N GLU A 237 -27.18 -14.75 -37.25
CA GLU A 237 -27.11 -16.21 -37.03
C GLU A 237 -25.67 -16.77 -37.03
N ASP A 238 -24.75 -16.08 -37.70
CA ASP A 238 -23.31 -16.40 -37.79
C ASP A 238 -22.46 -15.74 -36.69
N SER A 239 -23.09 -15.16 -35.65
CA SER A 239 -22.37 -14.57 -34.52
C SER A 239 -21.52 -15.61 -33.79
N GLN A 240 -20.25 -15.28 -33.56
CA GLN A 240 -19.28 -16.14 -32.86
C GLN A 240 -19.59 -16.28 -31.37
N PHE A 241 -20.36 -15.37 -30.79
CA PHE A 241 -20.73 -15.33 -29.36
C PHE A 241 -22.25 -15.31 -29.17
N HIS A 242 -22.67 -15.72 -27.99
CA HIS A 242 -24.05 -15.68 -27.55
C HIS A 242 -24.25 -14.72 -26.38
N ILE A 243 -25.43 -14.13 -26.28
CA ILE A 243 -25.83 -13.29 -25.15
C ILE A 243 -26.84 -14.07 -24.32
N SER A 244 -26.51 -14.31 -23.04
CA SER A 244 -27.38 -14.99 -22.10
C SER A 244 -28.55 -14.09 -21.70
N ARG A 245 -29.78 -14.58 -21.80
CA ARG A 245 -31.00 -13.90 -21.36
C ARG A 245 -31.35 -14.18 -19.89
N SER A 246 -30.57 -15.01 -19.22
CA SER A 246 -30.87 -15.47 -17.85
C SER A 246 -30.97 -14.34 -16.84
N PHE A 247 -30.19 -13.27 -17.03
CA PHE A 247 -30.27 -12.08 -16.19
C PHE A 247 -31.59 -11.34 -16.42
N ASP A 248 -31.94 -11.10 -17.67
CA ASP A 248 -33.15 -10.38 -18.05
C ASP A 248 -34.41 -11.13 -17.56
N GLU A 249 -34.43 -12.46 -17.69
CA GLU A 249 -35.51 -13.32 -17.22
C GLU A 249 -35.70 -13.29 -15.70
N LYS A 250 -34.59 -13.27 -14.94
CA LYS A 250 -34.61 -13.24 -13.48
C LYS A 250 -34.92 -11.86 -12.89
N SER A 251 -34.41 -10.80 -13.52
CA SER A 251 -34.50 -9.44 -12.99
C SER A 251 -35.67 -8.63 -13.55
N GLY A 252 -36.33 -9.13 -14.59
CA GLY A 252 -37.31 -8.34 -15.34
C GLY A 252 -36.69 -7.18 -16.13
N TYR A 253 -35.38 -7.20 -16.34
CA TYR A 253 -34.67 -6.22 -17.17
C TYR A 253 -34.76 -6.60 -18.65
N ARG A 254 -34.55 -5.66 -19.55
CA ARG A 254 -34.50 -5.90 -21.00
C ARG A 254 -33.22 -5.31 -21.56
N THR A 255 -32.25 -6.15 -21.83
CA THR A 255 -31.01 -5.75 -22.51
C THR A 255 -31.28 -5.52 -23.99
N LYS A 256 -30.98 -4.33 -24.52
CA LYS A 256 -31.12 -3.97 -25.92
C LYS A 256 -29.77 -3.61 -26.54
N SER A 257 -29.22 -2.44 -26.30
CA SER A 257 -27.93 -2.07 -26.85
C SER A 257 -26.79 -2.46 -25.90
N MET A 258 -25.66 -2.92 -26.45
CA MET A 258 -24.48 -3.30 -25.70
C MET A 258 -23.22 -2.78 -26.38
N LEU A 259 -22.29 -2.28 -25.56
CA LEU A 259 -20.93 -1.93 -25.95
C LEU A 259 -19.98 -2.65 -25.02
N VAL A 260 -19.10 -3.46 -25.57
CA VAL A 260 -18.15 -4.27 -24.81
C VAL A 260 -16.72 -3.93 -25.26
N VAL A 261 -15.91 -3.43 -24.33
CA VAL A 261 -14.58 -2.93 -24.60
C VAL A 261 -13.52 -3.68 -23.78
N PRO A 262 -12.38 -4.04 -24.36
CA PRO A 262 -11.28 -4.66 -23.62
C PRO A 262 -10.51 -3.62 -22.80
N MET A 263 -10.11 -3.98 -21.60
CA MET A 263 -9.12 -3.29 -20.80
C MET A 263 -7.74 -3.89 -21.13
N ARG A 264 -6.85 -3.09 -21.70
CA ARG A 264 -5.52 -3.54 -22.14
C ARG A 264 -4.42 -2.92 -21.29
N ASP A 265 -3.48 -3.77 -20.88
CA ASP A 265 -2.26 -3.33 -20.20
C ASP A 265 -1.25 -2.68 -21.17
N HIS A 266 -0.08 -2.31 -20.63
CA HIS A 266 0.99 -1.69 -21.39
C HIS A 266 1.65 -2.63 -22.42
N GLU A 267 1.49 -3.96 -22.29
CA GLU A 267 1.93 -4.98 -23.24
C GLU A 267 0.85 -5.31 -24.27
N ASN A 268 -0.27 -4.57 -24.27
CA ASN A 268 -1.43 -4.79 -25.11
C ASN A 268 -2.19 -6.11 -24.84
N ALA A 269 -1.92 -6.76 -23.70
CA ALA A 269 -2.68 -7.92 -23.27
C ALA A 269 -4.01 -7.48 -22.64
N VAL A 270 -5.06 -8.27 -22.83
CA VAL A 270 -6.36 -8.01 -22.21
C VAL A 270 -6.33 -8.50 -20.77
N ILE A 271 -6.53 -7.58 -19.81
CA ILE A 271 -6.57 -7.85 -18.37
C ILE A 271 -8.01 -7.80 -17.80
N GLY A 272 -8.94 -7.28 -18.59
CA GLY A 272 -10.34 -7.23 -18.20
C GLY A 272 -11.24 -6.77 -19.35
N VAL A 273 -12.53 -6.72 -19.09
CA VAL A 273 -13.55 -6.33 -20.04
C VAL A 273 -14.59 -5.46 -19.33
N VAL A 274 -14.90 -4.31 -19.92
CA VAL A 274 -16.01 -3.46 -19.50
C VAL A 274 -17.16 -3.67 -20.46
N GLN A 275 -18.31 -4.03 -19.95
CA GLN A 275 -19.54 -4.20 -20.70
C GLN A 275 -20.54 -3.13 -20.27
N LEU A 276 -21.01 -2.34 -21.23
CA LEU A 276 -21.98 -1.26 -21.06
C LEU A 276 -23.28 -1.65 -21.72
N ILE A 277 -24.39 -1.39 -21.05
CA ILE A 277 -25.70 -1.89 -21.43
C ILE A 277 -26.71 -0.76 -21.47
N ASN A 278 -27.52 -0.72 -22.53
CA ASN A 278 -28.64 0.19 -22.72
C ASN A 278 -28.26 1.68 -22.66
N LYS A 279 -27.69 2.19 -23.73
CA LYS A 279 -27.49 3.63 -23.87
C LYS A 279 -28.82 4.38 -23.86
N LYS A 280 -28.99 5.27 -22.89
CA LYS A 280 -30.20 6.05 -22.71
C LYS A 280 -30.24 7.30 -23.61
N ARG A 281 -31.39 7.58 -24.23
CA ARG A 281 -31.64 8.85 -24.93
C ARG A 281 -31.63 10.01 -23.91
N GLU A 282 -32.36 9.83 -22.80
CA GLU A 282 -32.38 10.74 -21.67
C GLU A 282 -31.64 10.11 -20.49
N ARG A 283 -30.50 10.68 -20.09
CA ARG A 283 -29.61 10.10 -19.08
C ARG A 283 -30.28 9.80 -17.73
N ALA A 284 -31.24 10.64 -17.33
CA ALA A 284 -31.93 10.49 -16.05
C ALA A 284 -33.12 9.51 -16.10
N ALA A 285 -33.48 8.97 -17.28
CA ALA A 285 -34.60 8.07 -17.40
C ALA A 285 -34.32 6.72 -16.76
N LEU A 286 -35.29 6.17 -16.01
CA LEU A 286 -35.35 4.76 -15.66
C LEU A 286 -35.90 3.97 -16.85
N LEU A 287 -35.48 2.72 -17.00
CA LEU A 287 -35.79 1.87 -18.16
C LEU A 287 -36.70 0.67 -17.78
N PRO A 288 -37.94 0.88 -17.34
CA PRO A 288 -38.88 -0.23 -17.28
C PRO A 288 -39.02 -0.85 -18.68
N VAL A 289 -39.30 -2.14 -18.78
CA VAL A 289 -39.31 -2.90 -20.05
C VAL A 289 -40.14 -2.20 -21.15
N ALA A 290 -41.26 -1.60 -20.78
CA ALA A 290 -42.12 -0.86 -21.71
C ALA A 290 -41.46 0.36 -22.38
N MET A 291 -40.48 0.97 -21.74
CA MET A 291 -39.77 2.17 -22.21
C MET A 291 -38.50 1.86 -23.00
N VAL A 292 -38.02 0.62 -22.99
CA VAL A 292 -36.73 0.23 -23.59
C VAL A 292 -36.70 0.50 -25.09
N GLU A 293 -37.79 0.19 -25.81
CA GLU A 293 -37.84 0.39 -27.28
C GLU A 293 -37.76 1.87 -27.67
N GLU A 294 -38.28 2.78 -26.86
CA GLU A 294 -38.29 4.23 -27.10
C GLU A 294 -37.02 4.92 -26.59
N GLN A 295 -36.58 4.55 -25.40
CA GLN A 295 -35.50 5.26 -24.66
C GLN A 295 -34.11 4.72 -24.94
N VAL A 296 -33.98 3.46 -25.35
CA VAL A 296 -32.66 2.87 -25.62
C VAL A 296 -32.26 3.04 -27.07
N ILE A 297 -31.11 3.65 -27.27
CA ILE A 297 -30.48 3.89 -28.57
C ILE A 297 -29.18 3.09 -28.71
N PRO A 298 -28.69 2.77 -29.91
CA PRO A 298 -27.39 2.15 -30.13
C PRO A 298 -26.27 3.07 -29.66
N PHE A 299 -25.16 2.46 -29.19
CA PHE A 299 -23.92 3.18 -28.97
C PHE A 299 -23.34 3.64 -30.32
N THR A 300 -22.70 4.80 -30.32
CA THR A 300 -22.06 5.39 -31.50
C THR A 300 -20.57 5.09 -31.53
N SER A 301 -19.88 5.35 -32.65
CA SER A 301 -18.43 5.27 -32.74
C SER A 301 -17.71 6.21 -31.74
N VAL A 302 -18.32 7.33 -31.39
CA VAL A 302 -17.79 8.24 -30.35
C VAL A 302 -17.85 7.56 -28.97
N ASP A 303 -18.92 6.81 -28.69
CA ASP A 303 -19.01 6.05 -27.44
C ASP A 303 -17.95 4.92 -27.39
N GLU A 304 -17.65 4.27 -28.52
CA GLU A 304 -16.59 3.27 -28.62
C GLU A 304 -15.21 3.88 -28.32
N ASP A 305 -14.90 5.03 -28.92
CA ASP A 305 -13.64 5.76 -28.69
C ASP A 305 -13.50 6.20 -27.24
N LEU A 306 -14.56 6.77 -26.65
CA LEU A 306 -14.57 7.22 -25.26
C LEU A 306 -14.44 6.06 -24.28
N ALA A 307 -15.24 5.01 -24.46
CA ALA A 307 -15.18 3.82 -23.61
C ALA A 307 -13.84 3.09 -23.73
N GLY A 308 -13.30 2.99 -24.95
CA GLY A 308 -11.99 2.39 -25.21
C GLY A 308 -10.84 3.17 -24.56
N SER A 309 -10.87 4.51 -24.67
CA SER A 309 -9.88 5.37 -24.01
C SER A 309 -9.94 5.25 -22.50
N LEU A 310 -11.15 5.23 -21.93
CA LEU A 310 -11.35 5.07 -20.49
C LEU A 310 -10.94 3.67 -20.01
N ALA A 311 -11.27 2.61 -20.77
CA ALA A 311 -10.86 1.24 -20.47
C ALA A 311 -9.34 1.08 -20.46
N SER A 312 -8.61 1.76 -21.37
CA SER A 312 -7.16 1.76 -21.39
C SER A 312 -6.55 2.48 -20.17
N GLN A 313 -7.09 3.65 -19.79
CA GLN A 313 -6.66 4.35 -18.57
C GLN A 313 -6.96 3.54 -17.31
N ALA A 314 -8.13 2.90 -17.28
CA ALA A 314 -8.55 2.02 -16.21
C ALA A 314 -7.65 0.80 -16.06
N ALA A 315 -7.21 0.20 -17.17
CA ALA A 315 -6.29 -0.92 -17.18
C ALA A 315 -4.95 -0.55 -16.53
N VAL A 316 -4.37 0.59 -16.91
CA VAL A 316 -3.12 1.09 -16.33
C VAL A 316 -3.27 1.39 -14.84
N ALA A 317 -4.39 2.02 -14.43
CA ALA A 317 -4.64 2.32 -13.02
C ALA A 317 -4.79 1.04 -12.20
N PHE A 318 -5.54 0.06 -12.71
CA PHE A 318 -5.72 -1.26 -12.09
C PHE A 318 -4.38 -2.02 -11.97
N GLU A 319 -3.59 -2.07 -13.04
CA GLU A 319 -2.28 -2.73 -13.05
C GLU A 319 -1.34 -2.12 -12.01
N ASN A 320 -1.29 -0.79 -11.92
CA ASN A 320 -0.49 -0.09 -10.91
C ASN A 320 -0.95 -0.41 -9.48
N ALA A 321 -2.25 -0.43 -9.23
CA ALA A 321 -2.80 -0.76 -7.91
C ALA A 321 -2.51 -2.23 -7.53
N ASP A 322 -2.69 -3.17 -8.47
CA ASP A 322 -2.40 -4.59 -8.27
C ASP A 322 -0.89 -4.84 -8.05
N LEU A 323 -0.03 -4.18 -8.84
CA LEU A 323 1.42 -4.25 -8.66
C LEU A 323 1.85 -3.75 -7.28
N LEU A 324 1.30 -2.62 -6.81
CA LEU A 324 1.58 -2.11 -5.47
C LEU A 324 1.15 -3.09 -4.38
N LEU A 325 -0.02 -3.74 -4.53
CA LEU A 325 -0.47 -4.78 -3.61
C LEU A 325 0.45 -6.01 -3.61
N ARG A 326 0.90 -6.45 -4.80
CA ARG A 326 1.84 -7.58 -4.92
C ARG A 326 3.18 -7.26 -4.27
N ILE A 327 3.73 -6.05 -4.51
CA ILE A 327 4.96 -5.58 -3.87
C ILE A 327 4.80 -5.59 -2.35
N ARG A 328 3.68 -5.08 -1.84
CA ARG A 328 3.40 -5.06 -0.39
C ARG A 328 3.33 -6.46 0.20
N ARG A 329 2.61 -7.39 -0.45
CA ARG A 329 2.54 -8.80 -0.02
C ARG A 329 3.91 -9.48 -0.06
N LEU A 330 4.69 -9.25 -1.12
CA LEU A 330 6.05 -9.77 -1.23
C LEU A 330 6.92 -9.27 -0.08
N PHE A 331 6.88 -7.97 0.21
CA PHE A 331 7.61 -7.36 1.31
C PHE A 331 7.20 -7.95 2.67
N GLU A 332 5.89 -8.08 2.94
CA GLU A 332 5.40 -8.69 4.18
C GLU A 332 5.86 -10.15 4.33
N THR A 333 5.80 -10.92 3.26
CA THR A 333 6.24 -12.32 3.26
C THR A 333 7.74 -12.40 3.49
N PHE A 334 8.52 -11.51 2.86
CA PHE A 334 9.96 -11.41 3.07
C PHE A 334 10.32 -11.07 4.52
N VAL A 335 9.65 -10.08 5.12
CA VAL A 335 9.85 -9.70 6.53
C VAL A 335 9.56 -10.89 7.45
N ARG A 336 8.43 -11.58 7.25
CA ARG A 336 8.09 -12.77 8.06
C ARG A 336 9.11 -13.90 7.90
N ALA A 337 9.56 -14.16 6.68
CA ALA A 337 10.59 -15.18 6.44
C ALA A 337 11.92 -14.82 7.10
N ALA A 338 12.33 -13.54 7.04
CA ALA A 338 13.53 -13.04 7.68
C ALA A 338 13.45 -13.16 9.22
N VAL A 339 12.32 -12.78 9.82
CA VAL A 339 12.06 -12.95 11.26
C VAL A 339 12.13 -14.43 11.65
N ALA A 340 11.44 -15.31 10.91
CA ALA A 340 11.46 -16.75 11.18
C ALA A 340 12.87 -17.34 11.11
N ALA A 341 13.72 -16.89 10.18
CA ALA A 341 15.12 -17.33 10.07
C ALA A 341 15.96 -16.88 11.27
N VAL A 342 15.71 -15.69 11.83
CA VAL A 342 16.37 -15.20 13.05
C VAL A 342 15.91 -15.99 14.27
N GLU A 343 14.60 -16.20 14.41
CA GLU A 343 14.00 -16.94 15.53
C GLU A 343 14.46 -18.42 15.56
N GLN A 344 14.76 -19.04 14.41
CA GLN A 344 15.35 -20.39 14.37
C GLN A 344 16.72 -20.49 15.04
N ARG A 345 17.49 -19.39 15.09
CA ARG A 345 18.78 -19.35 15.80
C ARG A 345 18.64 -19.17 17.31
N ASP A 346 17.53 -18.57 17.74
CA ASP A 346 17.17 -18.39 19.14
C ASP A 346 15.83 -19.11 19.43
N PRO A 347 15.87 -20.40 19.79
CA PRO A 347 14.66 -21.18 20.04
C PRO A 347 13.76 -20.60 21.16
N THR A 348 14.29 -19.64 21.92
CA THR A 348 13.55 -18.97 23.01
C THR A 348 12.62 -17.87 22.50
N THR A 349 12.64 -17.57 21.18
CA THR A 349 11.89 -16.46 20.57
C THR A 349 10.98 -16.91 19.43
N SER A 350 10.62 -18.18 19.33
CA SER A 350 9.71 -18.66 18.29
C SER A 350 8.36 -17.94 18.37
N GLY A 351 7.97 -17.24 17.28
CA GLY A 351 6.75 -16.45 17.21
C GLY A 351 6.70 -15.21 18.12
N HIS A 352 7.79 -14.90 18.81
CA HIS A 352 7.89 -13.76 19.71
C HIS A 352 7.64 -12.44 18.97
N SER A 353 8.33 -12.20 17.87
CA SER A 353 8.23 -10.94 17.13
C SER A 353 6.81 -10.70 16.61
N GLU A 354 6.10 -11.75 16.18
CA GLU A 354 4.71 -11.63 15.75
C GLU A 354 3.76 -11.34 16.93
N ARG A 355 3.97 -11.99 18.08
CA ARG A 355 3.21 -11.72 19.30
C ARG A 355 3.43 -10.30 19.81
N VAL A 356 4.66 -9.82 19.84
CA VAL A 356 5.00 -8.43 20.20
C VAL A 356 4.34 -7.44 19.24
N ALA A 357 4.38 -7.70 17.93
CA ALA A 357 3.73 -6.84 16.94
C ALA A 357 2.20 -6.76 17.15
N ILE A 358 1.52 -7.87 17.43
CA ILE A 358 0.08 -7.90 17.71
C ILE A 358 -0.26 -7.06 18.95
N LEU A 359 0.48 -7.24 20.04
CA LEU A 359 0.25 -6.48 21.28
C LEU A 359 0.50 -4.98 21.06
N THR A 360 1.57 -4.64 20.35
CA THR A 360 1.97 -3.26 20.10
C THR A 360 0.96 -2.54 19.19
N VAL A 361 0.49 -3.21 18.14
CA VAL A 361 -0.57 -2.68 17.26
C VAL A 361 -1.89 -2.52 18.03
N GLY A 362 -2.28 -3.51 18.81
CA GLY A 362 -3.49 -3.39 19.65
C GLY A 362 -3.41 -2.23 20.64
N LEU A 363 -2.22 -1.96 21.20
CA LEU A 363 -2.04 -0.84 22.12
C LEU A 363 -2.13 0.52 21.41
N ILE A 364 -1.46 0.71 20.28
CA ILE A 364 -1.50 1.99 19.53
C ILE A 364 -2.91 2.28 19.00
N GLU A 365 -3.61 1.27 18.46
CA GLU A 365 -5.00 1.42 18.00
C GLU A 365 -5.94 1.79 19.14
N LYS A 366 -5.68 1.26 20.34
CA LYS A 366 -6.48 1.60 21.51
C LYS A 366 -6.19 3.01 22.02
N VAL A 367 -4.94 3.44 22.00
CA VAL A 367 -4.55 4.83 22.35
C VAL A 367 -5.21 5.82 21.38
N ASP A 368 -5.20 5.54 20.07
CA ASP A 368 -5.84 6.37 19.04
C ASP A 368 -7.36 6.56 19.26
N GLN A 369 -8.03 5.58 19.88
CA GLN A 369 -9.46 5.61 20.16
C GLN A 369 -9.84 6.36 21.45
N LEU A 370 -8.87 6.79 22.28
CA LEU A 370 -9.14 7.41 23.56
C LEU A 370 -9.78 8.80 23.40
N GLN A 371 -10.94 9.00 24.03
CA GLN A 371 -11.64 10.28 24.05
C GLN A 371 -11.35 11.13 25.29
N SER A 372 -10.67 10.57 26.31
CA SER A 372 -10.39 11.22 27.58
C SER A 372 -9.09 10.70 28.21
N GLY A 373 -8.54 11.47 29.13
CA GLY A 373 -7.29 11.15 29.84
C GLY A 373 -6.04 11.75 29.18
N PRO A 374 -4.85 11.49 29.74
CA PRO A 374 -3.60 12.13 29.31
C PRO A 374 -3.19 11.82 27.87
N LEU A 375 -3.69 10.73 27.30
CA LEU A 375 -3.38 10.26 25.93
C LEU A 375 -4.49 10.57 24.91
N ALA A 376 -5.58 11.23 25.29
CA ALA A 376 -6.73 11.49 24.40
C ALA A 376 -6.44 12.41 23.21
N GLY A 377 -5.30 13.09 23.19
CA GLY A 377 -4.87 13.93 22.03
C GLY A 377 -3.89 13.23 21.09
N GLU A 378 -3.57 11.98 21.34
CA GLU A 378 -2.64 11.20 20.52
C GLU A 378 -3.41 10.54 19.38
N HIS A 379 -3.08 10.91 18.15
CA HIS A 379 -3.66 10.31 16.95
C HIS A 379 -2.57 9.75 16.06
N TYR A 380 -2.85 8.58 15.52
CA TYR A 380 -1.91 7.86 14.68
C TYR A 380 -2.55 7.54 13.32
N THR A 381 -1.82 7.86 12.25
CA THR A 381 -2.23 7.48 10.91
C THR A 381 -2.09 5.97 10.70
N ARG A 382 -2.80 5.42 9.73
CA ARG A 382 -2.67 4.01 9.35
C ARG A 382 -1.22 3.65 9.02
N ASP A 383 -0.50 4.55 8.35
CA ASP A 383 0.90 4.35 7.99
C ASP A 383 1.82 4.32 9.23
N GLN A 384 1.54 5.14 10.25
CA GLN A 384 2.27 5.11 11.52
C GLN A 384 2.02 3.83 12.32
N VAL A 385 0.82 3.28 12.27
CA VAL A 385 0.50 1.98 12.88
C VAL A 385 1.27 0.87 12.15
N GLU A 386 1.35 0.91 10.82
CA GLU A 386 2.15 -0.03 10.03
C GLU A 386 3.65 0.12 10.29
N GLU A 387 4.15 1.35 10.37
CA GLU A 387 5.54 1.64 10.73
C GLU A 387 5.91 0.98 12.06
N LEU A 388 5.06 1.14 13.07
CA LEU A 388 5.26 0.52 14.38
C LEU A 388 5.15 -1.01 14.31
N ARG A 389 4.23 -1.55 13.51
CA ARG A 389 4.11 -3.00 13.28
C ARG A 389 5.38 -3.61 12.70
N TYR A 390 5.96 -2.97 11.68
CA TYR A 390 7.23 -3.44 11.11
C TYR A 390 8.40 -3.26 12.07
N ALA A 391 8.45 -2.17 12.82
CA ALA A 391 9.46 -1.98 13.86
C ALA A 391 9.39 -3.10 14.90
N ALA A 392 8.19 -3.47 15.35
CA ALA A 392 7.98 -4.56 16.30
C ALA A 392 8.31 -5.94 15.71
N LEU A 393 8.03 -6.20 14.44
CA LEU A 393 8.42 -7.45 13.79
C LEU A 393 9.95 -7.59 13.67
N LEU A 394 10.65 -6.49 13.44
CA LEU A 394 12.08 -6.48 13.13
C LEU A 394 12.98 -6.06 14.32
N HIS A 395 12.41 -5.75 15.50
CA HIS A 395 13.15 -5.19 16.63
C HIS A 395 14.36 -6.03 17.05
N ASP A 396 14.24 -7.33 16.95
CA ASP A 396 15.21 -8.34 17.37
C ASP A 396 16.11 -8.87 16.23
N PHE A 397 16.01 -8.30 15.02
CA PHE A 397 16.71 -8.81 13.83
C PHE A 397 18.24 -8.88 14.03
N GLY A 398 18.82 -7.98 14.80
CA GLY A 398 20.24 -7.96 15.09
C GLY A 398 20.76 -9.15 15.90
N LYS A 399 19.89 -10.01 16.44
CA LYS A 399 20.28 -11.28 17.05
C LYS A 399 21.04 -12.19 16.07
N VAL A 400 20.89 -11.98 14.76
CA VAL A 400 21.69 -12.63 13.72
C VAL A 400 23.21 -12.45 13.95
N ALA A 401 23.62 -11.29 14.44
CA ALA A 401 25.02 -10.97 14.70
C ALA A 401 25.54 -11.55 16.04
N VAL A 402 24.65 -11.99 16.92
CA VAL A 402 25.01 -12.56 18.20
C VAL A 402 25.39 -14.04 18.04
N GLN A 403 26.50 -14.45 18.67
CA GLN A 403 26.91 -15.86 18.63
C GLN A 403 25.89 -16.75 19.37
N GLU A 404 25.46 -17.84 18.75
CA GLU A 404 24.46 -18.77 19.27
C GLU A 404 24.74 -19.27 20.68
N LYS A 405 26.05 -19.50 21.02
CA LYS A 405 26.48 -19.93 22.35
C LYS A 405 26.02 -18.99 23.47
N TYR A 406 25.87 -17.67 23.19
CA TYR A 406 25.40 -16.72 24.20
C TYR A 406 23.87 -16.74 24.31
N LEU A 407 23.16 -16.81 23.17
CA LEU A 407 21.71 -16.86 23.14
C LEU A 407 21.15 -18.11 23.84
N ARG A 408 21.83 -19.25 23.67
CA ARG A 408 21.41 -20.56 24.21
C ARG A 408 21.98 -20.90 25.56
N LYS A 409 22.66 -19.96 26.24
CA LYS A 409 23.31 -20.20 27.51
C LYS A 409 22.32 -20.31 28.67
N GLY A 410 21.87 -21.52 28.97
CA GLY A 410 20.90 -21.80 30.03
C GLY A 410 21.48 -21.87 31.43
N LYS A 411 22.81 -22.13 31.58
CA LYS A 411 23.50 -22.22 32.85
C LYS A 411 24.71 -21.30 32.89
N LYS A 412 25.26 -21.03 34.07
CA LYS A 412 26.38 -20.09 34.22
C LYS A 412 27.65 -20.59 33.50
N LEU A 413 27.95 -21.89 33.59
CA LEU A 413 29.03 -22.55 32.83
C LEU A 413 28.50 -23.18 31.55
N TYR A 414 29.32 -23.18 30.50
CA TYR A 414 29.05 -23.95 29.30
C TYR A 414 29.16 -25.47 29.57
N ALA A 415 28.50 -26.29 28.78
CA ALA A 415 28.52 -27.75 28.94
C ALA A 415 29.96 -28.33 28.92
N SER A 416 30.82 -27.81 28.03
CA SER A 416 32.24 -28.21 27.96
C SER A 416 33.02 -27.87 29.24
N GLN A 417 32.78 -26.69 29.82
CA GLN A 417 33.40 -26.29 31.08
C GLN A 417 32.94 -27.20 32.23
N MET A 418 31.65 -27.50 32.31
CA MET A 418 31.12 -28.38 33.34
C MET A 418 31.63 -29.82 33.20
N ILE A 419 31.82 -30.32 31.97
CA ILE A 419 32.45 -31.62 31.71
C ILE A 419 33.89 -31.59 32.20
N ALA A 420 34.66 -30.54 31.88
CA ALA A 420 36.05 -30.40 32.34
C ALA A 420 36.15 -30.36 33.87
N ILE A 421 35.25 -29.62 34.54
CA ILE A 421 35.20 -29.61 36.02
C ILE A 421 34.87 -30.99 36.58
N ARG A 422 33.90 -31.69 36.03
CA ARG A 422 33.57 -33.07 36.48
C ARG A 422 34.75 -34.04 36.32
N GLN A 423 35.45 -33.96 35.19
CA GLN A 423 36.65 -34.76 34.97
C GLN A 423 37.78 -34.42 35.98
N ARG A 424 37.97 -33.12 36.26
CA ARG A 424 38.91 -32.63 37.27
C ARG A 424 38.57 -33.22 38.65
N PHE A 425 37.32 -33.19 39.07
CA PHE A 425 36.88 -33.75 40.35
C PHE A 425 36.98 -35.29 40.39
N ALA A 426 36.71 -35.99 39.29
CA ALA A 426 36.96 -37.42 39.20
C ALA A 426 38.42 -37.75 39.40
N TYR A 427 39.35 -36.98 38.80
CA TYR A 427 40.78 -37.09 39.02
C TYR A 427 41.16 -36.81 40.47
N ILE A 428 40.67 -35.72 41.10
CA ILE A 428 40.91 -35.35 42.49
C ILE A 428 40.48 -36.48 43.42
N LEU A 429 39.30 -37.04 43.25
CA LEU A 429 38.79 -38.13 44.06
C LEU A 429 39.67 -39.39 43.95
N LYS A 430 40.14 -39.69 42.72
CA LYS A 430 41.08 -40.81 42.51
C LYS A 430 42.47 -40.54 43.09
N ALA A 431 42.97 -39.32 43.07
CA ALA A 431 44.22 -38.94 43.72
C ALA A 431 44.13 -39.09 45.22
N ILE A 432 43.06 -38.66 45.86
CA ILE A 432 42.78 -38.80 47.28
C ILE A 432 42.71 -40.29 47.64
N GLU A 433 42.00 -41.12 46.86
CA GLU A 433 41.91 -42.57 47.07
C GLU A 433 43.29 -43.26 46.97
N THR A 434 44.09 -42.90 45.96
CA THR A 434 45.40 -43.44 45.74
C THR A 434 46.33 -43.08 46.89
N GLN A 435 46.33 -41.82 47.36
CA GLN A 435 47.12 -41.40 48.52
C GLN A 435 46.73 -42.17 49.81
N TYR A 436 45.43 -42.35 49.99
CA TYR A 436 44.90 -43.15 51.09
C TYR A 436 45.38 -44.57 51.01
N LEU A 437 45.29 -45.25 49.86
CA LEU A 437 45.71 -46.63 49.69
C LEU A 437 47.26 -46.79 49.92
N ARG A 438 48.09 -45.85 49.46
CA ARG A 438 49.51 -45.80 49.70
C ARG A 438 49.81 -45.63 51.20
N ALA A 439 49.23 -44.65 51.87
CA ALA A 439 49.39 -44.39 53.27
C ALA A 439 48.94 -45.58 54.15
N ARG A 440 47.83 -46.23 53.71
CA ARG A 440 47.35 -47.45 54.39
C ARG A 440 48.31 -48.63 54.22
N LEU A 441 48.88 -48.84 53.05
CA LEU A 441 49.85 -49.87 52.76
C LEU A 441 51.11 -49.64 53.60
N GLU A 442 51.68 -48.45 53.59
CA GLU A 442 52.86 -48.07 54.42
C GLU A 442 52.59 -48.27 55.91
N ALA A 443 51.38 -47.94 56.39
CA ALA A 443 51.02 -48.14 57.78
C ALA A 443 50.88 -49.59 58.15
N LEU A 444 50.48 -50.48 57.24
CA LEU A 444 50.42 -51.91 57.41
C LEU A 444 51.86 -52.54 57.41
N GLU A 445 52.67 -52.15 56.42
CA GLU A 445 54.08 -52.65 56.31
C GLU A 445 54.95 -52.23 57.49
N ALA A 446 54.74 -50.99 57.99
CA ALA A 446 55.44 -50.45 59.14
C ALA A 446 54.90 -50.97 60.49
N GLY A 447 53.90 -51.86 60.51
CA GLY A 447 53.34 -52.40 61.75
C GLY A 447 52.70 -51.33 62.67
N ARG A 448 52.19 -50.18 62.09
CA ARG A 448 51.65 -49.09 62.90
C ARG A 448 50.39 -49.48 63.69
N SER A 449 50.20 -48.83 64.84
CA SER A 449 49.05 -49.06 65.73
C SER A 449 47.68 -48.89 65.01
N GLU A 450 46.68 -49.54 65.58
CA GLU A 450 45.29 -49.44 65.06
C GLU A 450 44.79 -48.00 65.06
N SER A 451 45.16 -47.20 66.05
CA SER A 451 44.79 -45.75 66.11
C SER A 451 45.45 -44.94 64.97
N ALA A 452 46.67 -45.28 64.58
CA ALA A 452 47.37 -44.63 63.47
C ALA A 452 46.69 -44.99 62.11
N ARG A 453 46.21 -46.22 61.95
CA ARG A 453 45.44 -46.65 60.76
C ARG A 453 44.07 -46.00 60.69
N ALA A 454 43.40 -45.87 61.82
CA ALA A 454 42.11 -45.16 61.93
C ALA A 454 42.29 -43.68 61.63
N ALA A 455 43.39 -43.04 61.96
CA ALA A 455 43.67 -41.64 61.59
C ALA A 455 43.85 -41.47 60.09
N VAL A 456 44.48 -42.43 59.37
CA VAL A 456 44.56 -42.40 57.88
C VAL A 456 43.19 -42.57 57.25
N GLU A 457 42.30 -43.40 57.75
CA GLU A 457 40.95 -43.59 57.31
C GLU A 457 40.10 -42.31 57.51
N ALA A 458 40.21 -41.71 58.70
CA ALA A 458 39.51 -40.48 59.03
C ALA A 458 39.93 -39.31 58.14
N GLU A 459 41.22 -39.18 57.81
CA GLU A 459 41.74 -38.15 56.91
C GLU A 459 41.22 -38.36 55.46
N TYR A 460 41.21 -39.63 55.00
CA TYR A 460 40.57 -39.96 53.72
C TYR A 460 39.11 -39.55 53.66
N GLY A 461 38.31 -39.94 54.65
CA GLY A 461 36.90 -39.57 54.75
C GLY A 461 36.71 -38.07 54.75
N ARG A 462 37.53 -37.31 55.45
CA ARG A 462 37.51 -35.85 55.51
C ARG A 462 37.79 -35.22 54.15
N ARG A 463 38.86 -35.59 53.45
CA ARG A 463 39.28 -35.06 52.17
C ARG A 463 38.30 -35.42 51.07
N ARG A 464 37.85 -36.66 51.00
CA ARG A 464 36.86 -37.13 50.08
C ARG A 464 35.55 -36.37 50.23
N GLY A 465 35.03 -36.28 51.47
CA GLY A 465 33.81 -35.54 51.75
C GLY A 465 33.91 -34.04 51.46
N GLU A 466 35.12 -33.46 51.60
CA GLU A 466 35.34 -32.06 51.18
C GLU A 466 35.26 -31.91 49.66
N ALA A 467 35.94 -32.75 48.87
CA ALA A 467 35.86 -32.69 47.41
C ALA A 467 34.42 -32.91 46.87
N GLU A 468 33.69 -33.87 47.46
CA GLU A 468 32.29 -34.12 47.09
C GLU A 468 31.39 -32.92 47.42
N ARG A 469 31.52 -32.29 48.59
CA ARG A 469 30.79 -31.06 48.95
C ARG A 469 31.09 -29.89 48.00
N VAL A 470 32.36 -29.71 47.63
CA VAL A 470 32.76 -28.67 46.67
C VAL A 470 32.13 -28.92 45.32
N LEU A 471 32.15 -30.14 44.80
CA LEU A 471 31.49 -30.48 43.54
C LEU A 471 30.00 -30.20 43.59
N GLN A 472 29.33 -30.55 44.67
CA GLN A 472 27.92 -30.29 44.86
C GLN A 472 27.62 -28.77 44.90
N ALA A 473 28.46 -27.98 45.58
CA ALA A 473 28.35 -26.53 45.60
C ALA A 473 28.52 -25.92 44.20
N VAL A 474 29.45 -26.42 43.39
CA VAL A 474 29.66 -26.02 41.99
C VAL A 474 28.43 -26.35 41.16
N MET A 475 27.86 -27.55 41.32
CA MET A 475 26.64 -27.94 40.59
C MET A 475 25.46 -27.05 40.94
N SER A 476 25.24 -26.73 42.18
CA SER A 476 24.20 -25.82 42.66
C SER A 476 24.45 -24.38 42.17
N ALA A 477 25.68 -23.90 42.27
CA ALA A 477 26.05 -22.55 41.83
C ALA A 477 25.91 -22.35 40.31
N ASN A 478 26.01 -23.44 39.52
CA ASN A 478 25.85 -23.39 38.07
C ASN A 478 24.41 -23.15 37.60
N GLU A 479 23.40 -23.30 38.46
CA GLU A 479 22.01 -23.00 38.14
C GLU A 479 21.77 -21.46 38.03
N PRO A 480 20.89 -20.98 37.11
CA PRO A 480 20.66 -19.56 36.90
C PRO A 480 19.80 -18.90 37.97
N THR A 481 19.43 -19.63 39.02
CA THR A 481 18.62 -19.15 40.14
C THR A 481 19.41 -18.16 41.03
N VAL A 482 18.71 -17.43 41.88
CA VAL A 482 19.35 -16.58 42.90
C VAL A 482 20.12 -17.51 43.84
N MET A 483 21.42 -17.29 43.96
CA MET A 483 22.30 -18.13 44.77
C MET A 483 22.13 -17.80 46.26
N GLU A 484 22.01 -18.86 47.11
CA GLU A 484 22.00 -18.71 48.54
C GLU A 484 23.38 -18.21 49.03
N GLU A 485 23.39 -17.40 50.10
CA GLU A 485 24.61 -16.75 50.65
C GLU A 485 25.70 -17.77 51.03
N GLU A 486 25.32 -18.92 51.58
CA GLU A 486 26.22 -19.99 51.98
C GLU A 486 26.91 -20.66 50.79
N SER A 487 26.15 -20.92 49.72
CA SER A 487 26.68 -21.45 48.45
C SER A 487 27.63 -20.45 47.78
N PHE A 488 27.28 -19.15 47.82
CA PHE A 488 28.12 -18.08 47.29
C PHE A 488 29.47 -18.00 48.04
N ALA A 489 29.43 -17.96 49.37
CA ALA A 489 30.64 -17.92 50.21
C ALA A 489 31.53 -19.17 49.96
N THR A 490 30.93 -20.34 49.80
CA THR A 490 31.66 -21.58 49.49
C THR A 490 32.39 -21.45 48.15
N VAL A 491 31.72 -21.01 47.08
CA VAL A 491 32.34 -20.85 45.74
C VAL A 491 33.45 -19.80 45.76
N MET A 492 33.26 -18.67 46.44
CA MET A 492 34.25 -17.59 46.53
C MET A 492 35.53 -17.97 47.24
N ASN A 493 35.48 -18.92 48.17
CA ASN A 493 36.64 -19.39 48.94
C ASN A 493 37.40 -20.54 48.26
N LEU A 494 36.91 -21.08 47.13
CA LEU A 494 37.55 -22.22 46.44
C LEU A 494 38.91 -21.93 45.78
N PRO A 495 39.19 -20.72 45.23
CA PRO A 495 40.48 -20.43 44.62
C PRO A 495 41.66 -20.53 45.60
N ALA A 496 41.43 -20.32 46.89
CA ALA A 496 42.47 -20.42 47.93
C ALA A 496 42.83 -21.87 48.34
N ARG A 497 42.08 -22.86 47.82
CA ARG A 497 42.25 -24.26 48.17
C ARG A 497 42.83 -25.03 46.99
N SER A 498 43.98 -25.71 47.22
CA SER A 498 44.60 -26.58 46.24
C SER A 498 44.37 -28.04 46.62
N PHE A 499 44.38 -28.91 45.66
CA PHE A 499 44.35 -30.36 45.88
C PHE A 499 45.70 -30.99 45.66
N PRO A 500 45.99 -32.16 46.27
CA PRO A 500 47.25 -32.84 46.12
C PRO A 500 47.43 -33.41 44.71
N SER A 501 48.66 -33.31 44.18
CA SER A 501 49.07 -33.90 42.92
C SER A 501 49.50 -35.34 43.01
N PHE A 502 49.47 -36.06 41.88
CA PHE A 502 50.22 -37.29 41.71
C PHE A 502 51.71 -36.98 41.49
N GLU A 503 52.59 -37.80 42.07
CA GLU A 503 54.07 -37.69 41.93
C GLU A 503 54.56 -38.06 40.50
N ASP A 504 53.74 -38.69 39.67
CA ASP A 504 54.08 -39.19 38.33
C ASP A 504 53.77 -38.21 37.23
N GLN A 505 54.30 -36.99 37.29
CA GLN A 505 54.08 -35.92 36.28
C GLN A 505 54.72 -36.22 34.92
N GLU A 506 55.78 -37.00 34.84
CA GLU A 506 56.51 -37.31 33.61
C GLU A 506 55.66 -38.17 32.61
N ARG A 507 54.72 -38.96 33.11
CA ARG A 507 53.93 -39.92 32.31
C ARG A 507 52.65 -39.38 31.80
N PHE A 508 52.12 -38.34 32.44
CA PHE A 508 50.86 -37.63 32.02
C PHE A 508 51.09 -36.11 32.18
N PRO A 509 51.64 -35.46 31.15
CA PRO A 509 51.83 -34.01 31.18
C PRO A 509 50.43 -33.31 31.07
N VAL A 510 49.80 -33.23 32.22
CA VAL A 510 48.62 -32.38 32.41
C VAL A 510 49.12 -31.12 33.13
N GLU A 511 49.84 -30.29 32.38
CA GLU A 511 50.61 -29.15 32.89
C GLU A 511 49.83 -28.14 33.72
N GLU A 512 48.56 -28.02 33.55
CA GLU A 512 47.74 -27.05 34.30
C GLU A 512 46.95 -27.66 35.48
N TRP A 513 46.86 -28.99 35.61
CA TRP A 513 45.93 -29.65 36.54
C TRP A 513 46.62 -30.33 37.74
N ALA A 514 47.93 -30.49 37.72
CA ALA A 514 48.61 -31.29 38.70
C ALA A 514 48.78 -30.61 40.08
N HIS A 515 48.73 -29.26 40.11
CA HIS A 515 48.91 -28.46 41.34
C HIS A 515 48.02 -27.22 41.36
N GLY A 516 46.77 -27.35 40.95
CA GLY A 516 45.86 -26.21 40.77
C GLY A 516 44.83 -26.11 41.89
N PRO A 517 44.16 -24.98 41.93
CA PRO A 517 42.96 -24.80 42.74
C PRO A 517 41.83 -25.70 42.22
N PHE A 518 40.84 -26.01 43.07
CA PHE A 518 39.65 -26.78 42.68
C PHE A 518 38.94 -26.18 41.44
N LEU A 519 38.93 -24.84 41.34
CA LEU A 519 38.37 -24.07 40.23
C LEU A 519 39.37 -22.98 39.79
N SER A 520 39.39 -22.67 38.50
CA SER A 520 40.11 -21.52 37.98
C SER A 520 39.43 -20.21 38.39
N THR A 521 40.17 -19.10 38.38
CA THR A 521 39.62 -17.76 38.66
C THR A 521 38.44 -17.41 37.73
N GLN A 522 38.52 -17.77 36.44
CA GLN A 522 37.45 -17.58 35.48
C GLN A 522 36.19 -18.41 35.83
N GLU A 523 36.36 -19.66 36.26
CA GLU A 523 35.23 -20.51 36.65
C GLU A 523 34.55 -19.96 37.91
N VAL A 524 35.32 -19.46 38.87
CA VAL A 524 34.78 -18.82 40.07
C VAL A 524 34.05 -17.54 39.72
N GLU A 525 34.60 -16.68 38.87
CA GLU A 525 33.96 -15.46 38.42
C GLU A 525 32.56 -15.73 37.79
N VAL A 526 32.49 -16.71 36.89
CA VAL A 526 31.25 -17.11 36.24
C VAL A 526 30.24 -17.71 37.21
N LEU A 527 30.71 -18.60 38.12
CA LEU A 527 29.86 -19.22 39.15
C LEU A 527 29.36 -18.21 40.20
N SER A 528 30.09 -17.12 40.41
CA SER A 528 29.74 -16.05 41.35
C SER A 528 28.65 -15.12 40.87
N ILE A 529 28.14 -15.28 39.67
CA ILE A 529 27.01 -14.48 39.15
C ILE A 529 25.79 -14.70 40.07
N ARG A 530 25.32 -13.65 40.76
CA ARG A 530 24.25 -13.76 41.75
C ARG A 530 22.89 -14.06 41.13
N LYS A 531 22.60 -13.53 39.90
CA LYS A 531 21.32 -13.69 39.20
C LYS A 531 21.53 -13.89 37.72
N GLY A 532 20.96 -14.96 37.17
CA GLY A 532 21.03 -15.29 35.75
C GLY A 532 22.24 -16.15 35.39
N SER A 533 22.44 -16.36 34.07
CA SER A 533 23.48 -17.25 33.53
C SER A 533 24.63 -16.53 32.80
N LEU A 534 24.53 -15.23 32.56
CA LEU A 534 25.43 -14.46 31.72
C LEU A 534 26.37 -13.58 32.52
N SER A 535 27.66 -13.60 32.17
CA SER A 535 28.65 -12.63 32.66
C SER A 535 28.33 -11.22 32.09
N ALA A 536 28.90 -10.16 32.68
CA ALA A 536 28.75 -8.81 32.20
C ALA A 536 29.21 -8.63 30.74
N ALA A 537 30.26 -9.33 30.32
CA ALA A 537 30.76 -9.33 28.96
C ALA A 537 29.76 -10.00 27.98
N GLU A 538 29.28 -11.19 28.34
CA GLU A 538 28.29 -11.93 27.53
C GLU A 538 26.96 -11.19 27.41
N ARG A 539 26.53 -10.52 28.50
CA ARG A 539 25.35 -9.67 28.50
C ARG A 539 25.50 -8.52 27.50
N ARG A 540 26.62 -7.79 27.49
CA ARG A 540 26.91 -6.74 26.51
C ARG A 540 26.90 -7.25 25.07
N MET A 541 27.38 -8.50 24.84
CA MET A 541 27.32 -9.09 23.49
C MET A 541 25.86 -9.32 23.03
N ILE A 542 24.97 -9.74 23.93
CA ILE A 542 23.55 -9.89 23.62
C ILE A 542 22.88 -8.52 23.46
N GLU A 543 23.11 -7.57 24.38
CA GLU A 543 22.57 -6.21 24.31
C GLU A 543 22.96 -5.49 23.01
N GLY A 544 24.10 -5.85 22.43
CA GLY A 544 24.57 -5.36 21.14
C GLY A 544 23.62 -5.64 19.96
N HIS A 545 22.70 -6.63 20.08
CA HIS A 545 21.73 -6.91 19.01
C HIS A 545 20.89 -5.69 18.64
N VAL A 546 20.58 -4.82 19.58
CA VAL A 546 19.79 -3.62 19.35
C VAL A 546 20.50 -2.67 18.36
N SER A 547 21.81 -2.46 18.59
CA SER A 547 22.62 -1.64 17.68
C SER A 547 22.82 -2.29 16.31
N GLU A 548 22.95 -3.62 16.27
CA GLU A 548 23.05 -4.35 15.00
C GLU A 548 21.71 -4.36 14.25
N THR A 549 20.55 -4.44 14.96
CA THR A 549 19.22 -4.22 14.37
C THR A 549 19.16 -2.86 13.69
N TYR A 550 19.54 -1.81 14.40
CA TYR A 550 19.52 -0.44 13.87
C TYR A 550 20.38 -0.31 12.60
N LYS A 551 21.63 -0.77 12.63
CA LYS A 551 22.55 -0.74 11.50
C LYS A 551 21.96 -1.48 10.29
N PHE A 552 21.40 -2.67 10.50
CA PHE A 552 20.76 -3.43 9.43
C PHE A 552 19.57 -2.68 8.85
N LEU A 553 18.66 -2.21 9.69
CA LEU A 553 17.45 -1.52 9.24
C LEU A 553 17.77 -0.22 8.50
N GLN A 554 18.86 0.47 8.83
CA GLN A 554 19.32 1.65 8.08
C GLN A 554 19.77 1.35 6.65
N THR A 555 20.12 0.11 6.31
CA THR A 555 20.50 -0.26 4.95
C THR A 555 19.30 -0.39 4.00
N ILE A 556 18.09 -0.50 4.56
CA ILE A 556 16.85 -0.60 3.79
C ILE A 556 16.38 0.81 3.42
N PRO A 557 16.11 1.09 2.13
CA PRO A 557 15.69 2.41 1.68
C PRO A 557 14.21 2.68 2.02
N TRP A 558 13.91 2.86 3.29
CA TRP A 558 12.56 3.17 3.76
C TRP A 558 12.02 4.45 3.12
N THR A 559 10.81 4.40 2.62
CA THR A 559 10.16 5.54 1.95
C THR A 559 8.91 6.01 2.71
N GLY A 560 8.53 7.28 2.50
CA GLY A 560 7.32 7.84 3.09
C GLY A 560 7.31 7.80 4.61
N GLU A 561 6.24 7.31 5.17
CA GLU A 561 5.97 7.25 6.61
C GLU A 561 6.70 6.10 7.33
N LEU A 562 7.39 5.21 6.60
CA LEU A 562 8.11 4.06 7.19
C LEU A 562 9.56 4.38 7.61
N ARG A 563 9.99 5.64 7.51
CA ARG A 563 11.38 6.06 7.75
C ARG A 563 11.86 5.90 9.18
N LYS A 564 10.95 5.90 10.14
CA LYS A 564 11.28 5.83 11.58
C LYS A 564 11.43 4.39 12.09
N ILE A 565 11.17 3.37 11.28
CA ILE A 565 11.31 1.97 11.67
C ILE A 565 12.65 1.69 12.37
N PRO A 566 13.82 2.12 11.83
CA PRO A 566 15.10 1.91 12.50
C PRO A 566 15.16 2.54 13.89
N ASP A 567 14.73 3.79 14.03
CA ASP A 567 14.78 4.52 15.30
C ASP A 567 13.83 3.94 16.34
N LEU A 568 12.63 3.51 15.92
CA LEU A 568 11.65 2.86 16.78
C LEU A 568 12.20 1.53 17.31
N ALA A 569 12.77 0.70 16.43
CA ALA A 569 13.38 -0.55 16.82
C ALA A 569 14.63 -0.33 17.70
N TRP A 570 15.38 0.74 17.49
CA TRP A 570 16.60 1.03 18.27
C TRP A 570 16.32 1.40 19.73
N ALA A 571 15.09 1.81 20.06
CA ALA A 571 14.72 2.30 21.39
C ALA A 571 13.90 1.30 22.22
N HIS A 572 13.65 0.07 21.76
CA HIS A 572 12.74 -0.87 22.43
C HIS A 572 13.23 -1.39 23.80
N HIS A 573 14.54 -1.33 24.06
CA HIS A 573 15.14 -1.66 25.36
C HIS A 573 15.57 -0.44 26.18
N GLU A 574 15.26 0.77 25.71
CA GLU A 574 15.44 1.97 26.53
C GLU A 574 14.39 2.00 27.66
N LYS A 575 14.76 2.63 28.77
CA LYS A 575 13.92 2.77 29.96
C LYS A 575 13.78 4.24 30.33
N LEU A 576 12.62 4.65 30.82
CA LEU A 576 12.32 6.05 31.09
C LEU A 576 13.27 6.69 32.11
N ASP A 577 13.87 5.89 33.00
CA ASP A 577 14.85 6.29 34.02
C ASP A 577 16.29 6.40 33.48
N GLY A 578 16.52 6.11 32.20
CA GLY A 578 17.85 6.10 31.57
C GLY A 578 18.70 4.86 31.87
N SER A 579 18.17 3.87 32.59
CA SER A 579 18.88 2.61 32.89
C SER A 579 18.80 1.59 31.74
N GLY A 580 18.17 1.95 30.61
CA GLY A 580 18.06 1.14 29.42
C GLY A 580 19.30 1.12 28.55
N TYR A 581 19.23 0.46 27.42
CA TYR A 581 20.32 0.37 26.44
C TYR A 581 19.76 0.43 25.01
N PRO A 582 20.57 0.76 24.00
CA PRO A 582 22.02 0.94 24.02
C PRO A 582 22.48 2.38 24.27
N ARG A 583 21.57 3.37 24.28
CA ARG A 583 21.91 4.80 24.37
C ARG A 583 21.73 5.39 25.77
N GLY A 584 20.95 4.74 26.63
CA GLY A 584 20.60 5.25 27.94
C GLY A 584 19.67 6.49 27.88
N LEU A 585 18.72 6.49 26.93
CA LEU A 585 17.78 7.58 26.75
C LEU A 585 16.81 7.69 27.93
N THR A 586 16.43 8.95 28.25
CA THR A 586 15.43 9.23 29.28
C THR A 586 14.03 9.41 28.65
N GLY A 587 12.99 9.41 29.48
CA GLY A 587 11.61 9.43 29.05
C GLY A 587 11.29 10.31 27.82
N PRO A 588 11.57 11.65 27.85
CA PRO A 588 11.25 12.53 26.71
C PRO A 588 11.93 12.16 25.39
N GLU A 589 13.09 11.52 25.44
CA GLU A 589 13.90 11.18 24.27
C GLU A 589 13.46 9.87 23.61
N ILE A 590 12.71 9.01 24.33
CA ILE A 590 12.24 7.73 23.83
C ILE A 590 10.93 7.93 23.05
N PRO A 591 10.86 7.59 21.76
CA PRO A 591 9.62 7.67 21.00
C PRO A 591 8.48 6.91 21.70
N ARG A 592 7.27 7.49 21.71
CA ARG A 592 6.12 6.89 22.41
C ARG A 592 5.78 5.52 21.85
N GLN A 593 5.89 5.34 20.54
CA GLN A 593 5.71 4.06 19.88
C GLN A 593 6.70 3.00 20.39
N SER A 594 7.96 3.38 20.62
CA SER A 594 8.95 2.45 21.20
C SER A 594 8.60 2.06 22.64
N ARG A 595 8.04 2.98 23.44
CA ARG A 595 7.56 2.67 24.80
C ARG A 595 6.39 1.67 24.78
N MET A 596 5.48 1.76 23.76
CA MET A 596 4.42 0.77 23.55
C MET A 596 5.02 -0.60 23.24
N MET A 597 6.03 -0.65 22.37
CA MET A 597 6.74 -1.87 22.03
C MET A 597 7.46 -2.46 23.22
N THR A 598 8.12 -1.65 24.08
CA THR A 598 8.76 -2.09 25.32
C THR A 598 7.80 -2.81 26.26
N ILE A 599 6.57 -2.28 26.43
CA ILE A 599 5.54 -2.94 27.27
C ILE A 599 5.17 -4.30 26.69
N SER A 600 4.95 -4.36 25.37
CA SER A 600 4.57 -5.58 24.65
C SER A 600 5.67 -6.64 24.72
N ASP A 601 6.93 -6.24 24.51
CA ASP A 601 8.11 -7.11 24.56
C ASP A 601 8.31 -7.70 25.97
N ILE A 602 8.29 -6.87 27.00
CA ILE A 602 8.40 -7.33 28.39
C ILE A 602 7.27 -8.30 28.72
N TYR A 603 6.04 -8.00 28.33
CA TYR A 603 4.89 -8.86 28.61
C TYR A 603 5.05 -10.23 27.94
N ASP A 604 5.32 -10.27 26.64
CA ASP A 604 5.52 -11.52 25.91
C ASP A 604 6.71 -12.32 26.49
N ALA A 605 7.81 -11.63 26.81
CA ALA A 605 8.96 -12.25 27.43
C ALA A 605 8.67 -12.94 28.76
N LEU A 606 7.64 -12.53 29.48
CA LEU A 606 7.21 -13.11 30.76
C LEU A 606 6.26 -14.30 30.60
N VAL A 607 5.32 -14.22 29.63
CA VAL A 607 4.24 -15.22 29.48
C VAL A 607 4.54 -16.32 28.46
N ALA A 608 5.56 -16.14 27.61
CA ALA A 608 5.94 -17.13 26.60
C ALA A 608 6.41 -18.44 27.27
N TRP A 609 5.78 -19.55 26.88
CA TRP A 609 6.03 -20.89 27.42
C TRP A 609 7.17 -21.63 26.70
N ASP A 610 7.56 -21.17 25.53
CA ASP A 610 8.55 -21.77 24.63
C ASP A 610 10.01 -21.51 25.04
N ARG A 611 10.26 -20.87 26.18
CA ARG A 611 11.62 -20.60 26.71
C ARG A 611 12.13 -21.80 27.49
N PRO A 612 13.19 -22.51 27.01
CA PRO A 612 13.68 -23.75 27.61
C PRO A 612 14.31 -23.58 29.00
N TYR A 613 14.66 -22.34 29.39
CA TYR A 613 15.43 -22.08 30.61
C TYR A 613 14.66 -21.23 31.64
N LYS A 614 13.48 -20.72 31.32
CA LYS A 614 12.67 -19.89 32.22
C LYS A 614 11.22 -20.32 32.11
N ARG A 615 10.64 -20.78 33.22
CA ARG A 615 9.20 -21.09 33.24
C ARG A 615 8.40 -19.83 32.98
N ALA A 616 7.40 -19.92 32.11
CA ALA A 616 6.40 -18.89 31.92
C ALA A 616 5.77 -18.53 33.27
N VAL A 617 5.57 -17.25 33.53
CA VAL A 617 4.84 -16.81 34.72
C VAL A 617 3.35 -16.70 34.37
N SER A 618 2.49 -16.75 35.41
CA SER A 618 1.05 -16.55 35.18
C SER A 618 0.77 -15.13 34.67
N GLU A 619 -0.36 -14.96 34.01
CA GLU A 619 -0.84 -13.66 33.50
C GLU A 619 -0.86 -12.61 34.62
N GLU A 620 -1.34 -12.99 35.85
CA GLU A 620 -1.39 -12.11 37.01
C GLU A 620 0.01 -11.67 37.44
N ARG A 621 0.96 -12.59 37.46
CA ARG A 621 2.34 -12.27 37.87
C ARG A 621 3.05 -11.42 36.82
N ALA A 622 2.80 -11.65 35.52
CA ALA A 622 3.36 -10.82 34.45
C ALA A 622 2.88 -9.37 34.56
N ARG A 623 1.57 -9.18 34.80
CA ARG A 623 0.99 -7.84 35.03
C ARG A 623 1.57 -7.17 36.29
N ALA A 624 1.72 -7.91 37.37
CA ALA A 624 2.34 -7.39 38.58
C ALA A 624 3.78 -6.92 38.35
N ILE A 625 4.58 -7.68 37.61
CA ILE A 625 5.96 -7.29 37.24
C ILE A 625 5.98 -6.01 36.42
N LEU A 626 5.10 -5.87 35.42
CA LEU A 626 4.99 -4.63 34.63
C LEU A 626 4.61 -3.43 35.51
N CYS A 627 3.68 -3.59 36.47
CA CYS A 627 3.34 -2.55 37.42
C CYS A 627 4.53 -2.18 38.33
N GLU A 628 5.30 -3.15 38.78
CA GLU A 628 6.53 -2.93 39.58
C GLU A 628 7.58 -2.11 38.76
N GLU A 629 7.80 -2.45 37.47
CA GLU A 629 8.71 -1.73 36.58
C GLU A 629 8.20 -0.28 36.28
N ALA A 630 6.89 -0.09 36.13
CA ALA A 630 6.29 1.23 35.94
C ALA A 630 6.36 2.09 37.20
N GLN A 631 6.11 1.54 38.39
CA GLN A 631 6.30 2.23 39.68
C GLN A 631 7.76 2.60 39.90
N GLY A 632 8.67 1.78 39.41
CA GLY A 632 10.12 2.05 39.43
C GLY A 632 10.56 3.11 38.40
N GLY A 633 9.63 3.72 37.64
CA GLY A 633 9.94 4.77 36.66
C GLY A 633 10.64 4.26 35.38
N LYS A 634 10.57 2.96 35.09
CA LYS A 634 11.24 2.36 33.92
C LYS A 634 10.32 2.20 32.71
N VAL A 635 9.03 1.99 32.95
CA VAL A 635 7.99 1.77 31.94
C VAL A 635 6.96 2.90 32.02
N ASP A 636 6.38 3.27 30.89
CA ASP A 636 5.38 4.34 30.79
C ASP A 636 4.07 3.92 31.48
N GLN A 637 3.75 4.61 32.58
CA GLN A 637 2.59 4.27 33.43
C GLN A 637 1.25 4.47 32.71
N GLU A 638 1.12 5.52 31.89
CA GLU A 638 -0.11 5.81 31.19
C GLU A 638 -0.38 4.81 30.08
N LEU A 639 0.65 4.46 29.30
CA LEU A 639 0.56 3.42 28.28
C LEU A 639 0.27 2.05 28.91
N LEU A 640 0.92 1.73 30.03
CA LEU A 640 0.66 0.48 30.75
C LEU A 640 -0.78 0.43 31.28
N ARG A 641 -1.30 1.54 31.79
CA ARG A 641 -2.70 1.62 32.23
C ARG A 641 -3.65 1.27 31.08
N VAL A 642 -3.47 1.86 29.90
CA VAL A 642 -4.28 1.53 28.71
C VAL A 642 -4.12 0.05 28.31
N PHE A 643 -2.90 -0.49 28.33
CA PHE A 643 -2.63 -1.91 28.02
C PHE A 643 -3.40 -2.85 28.95
N LEU A 644 -3.49 -2.51 30.24
CA LEU A 644 -4.18 -3.31 31.25
C LEU A 644 -5.70 -3.14 31.22
N GLU A 645 -6.21 -1.88 31.16
CA GLU A 645 -7.64 -1.57 31.16
C GLU A 645 -8.34 -2.07 29.90
N ALA A 646 -7.69 -1.96 28.75
CA ALA A 646 -8.22 -2.47 27.48
C ALA A 646 -7.94 -3.97 27.28
N GLU A 647 -7.33 -4.65 28.23
CA GLU A 647 -6.98 -6.08 28.19
C GLU A 647 -6.24 -6.49 26.91
N ILE A 648 -5.31 -5.65 26.42
CA ILE A 648 -4.55 -5.88 25.16
C ILE A 648 -3.88 -7.26 25.18
N TYR A 649 -3.43 -7.70 26.34
CA TYR A 649 -2.83 -9.03 26.55
C TYR A 649 -3.81 -10.21 26.34
N ARG A 650 -5.11 -9.94 26.12
CA ARG A 650 -6.15 -10.94 25.85
C ARG A 650 -6.63 -10.94 24.40
N LEU A 651 -6.01 -10.16 23.53
CA LEU A 651 -6.37 -10.15 22.10
C LEU A 651 -6.44 -11.58 21.54
N PRO A 652 -7.51 -11.95 20.80
CA PRO A 652 -7.67 -13.32 20.28
C PRO A 652 -6.48 -13.77 19.42
N ALA A 653 -5.96 -12.87 18.58
CA ALA A 653 -4.81 -13.16 17.71
C ALA A 653 -3.53 -13.47 18.53
N PHE A 654 -3.29 -12.75 19.63
CA PHE A 654 -2.18 -13.02 20.54
C PHE A 654 -2.35 -14.37 21.25
N LYS A 655 -3.55 -14.64 21.80
CA LYS A 655 -3.84 -15.91 22.50
C LYS A 655 -3.71 -17.13 21.57
N ALA A 656 -4.10 -16.99 20.30
CA ALA A 656 -3.94 -18.06 19.31
C ALA A 656 -2.47 -18.46 19.08
N LEU A 657 -1.55 -17.49 19.14
CA LEU A 657 -0.11 -17.73 18.98
C LEU A 657 0.59 -18.18 20.26
N LEU A 658 -0.05 -18.03 21.43
CA LEU A 658 0.48 -18.56 22.70
C LEU A 658 0.20 -20.06 22.88
N GLN A 659 -0.71 -20.65 22.11
CA GLN A 659 -0.98 -22.08 22.21
C GLN A 659 0.09 -22.90 21.48
N PRO A 660 0.56 -24.03 22.05
CA PRO A 660 1.48 -24.90 21.33
C PRO A 660 0.82 -25.35 20.01
N ARG A 661 1.54 -25.20 18.91
CA ARG A 661 1.10 -25.81 17.64
C ARG A 661 1.07 -27.33 17.85
N THR A 662 -0.14 -27.92 17.88
CA THR A 662 -0.40 -29.36 17.97
C THR A 662 0.16 -30.09 16.77
#